data_3dde4b92700f6d4d2ed6bf0fea5ed8a2
#
_entry.id   3dde4b92700f6d4d2ed6bf0fea5ed8a2
#
_cell.length_a   1.000
_cell.length_b   1.000
_cell.length_c   1.000
_cell.angle_alpha   90.00
_cell.angle_beta   90.00
_cell.angle_gamma   90.00
#
_symmetry.space_group_name_H-M   'P 1'
#
loop_
_entity.id
_entity.type
_entity.pdbx_description
1 polymer ?
#
loop_
_entity_poly.entity_id
_entity_poly.type
_entity_poly.pdbx_seq_one_letter_code
_entity_poly.pdbx_strand_id
1 'polypeptide(L)'
;MPSHRSLQSATPWVELTTTAEDWASADPALLTGMLAQLHLIRAFEETVLELAAEGLVHGPAHSSIGQEGGAVGSIIGLRSSDAVGGSHRGHHQFLAKALTHVSGIRPDLAAVITPEIQDVLQRTLAEILGLAQGYCRGRGGSMHLQWFEAGALGTNAIVGGGAPFATGNAWAQKRSGTTDLTINYFGDGASQIGSVLESMNLAATWKLPVVFFIENNLYGVSTHVSEVTADTRLSVRGQGFGIPSWRVDGMDPLAVHLAMAEVAEHVRAGRGPAVVEAEVYRFFHQNGPYPGSAFGYRTKEEEASWRERDPLLRIAAEMRQLGLVTDEQLDSVRAQAQQAMRTTVGELLEPDPEHDGKRRIRPALWPDPEFVDVGVRGDASELADARTLDPVTEAPTMTPSKFVDAVAAVMNRRMEQDERIVVLGEDVHRLAGGTNGATKGLAARFPDRVLGTPISENAFAGLGGGLALDGRFRPVVEFMYPDFMWVAADQVFNQIGKARHMFGGVNPVPLVLRTKVALGSGYGSQHLMDPAGIFATSPGWRICAPSTAADYVGLMNTALALDDPVLVIEHVDLYGRADEIPDGDLDYQLPFGKAALRREGADATIISYLSMVHHCLEAVDQTGLDADVIDLRWLDRASLDWETIRASVKKTNAVLIVEQGARGTSYGGWLADEIQRRLFDWLDQPVQRVTGSEASPSISKVLERSAIARTEEVVAGIEALRAGMGGV
;
A
#
# COMPACT_ATOMS: atom_id res chain seq x y z
N MET A 1 -49.35 -19.19 -13.11
CA MET A 1 -48.35 -18.85 -12.09
C MET A 1 -46.99 -18.98 -12.75
N PRO A 2 -46.05 -18.08 -12.46
CA PRO A 2 -44.70 -18.18 -13.02
C PRO A 2 -44.04 -19.47 -12.53
N SER A 3 -43.24 -20.11 -13.38
CA SER A 3 -42.45 -21.27 -13.00
C SER A 3 -41.18 -20.83 -12.27
N HIS A 4 -40.83 -21.49 -11.18
CA HIS A 4 -39.61 -21.23 -10.41
C HIS A 4 -38.66 -22.44 -10.57
N ARG A 5 -37.37 -22.14 -10.79
CA ARG A 5 -36.30 -23.13 -10.77
C ARG A 5 -35.30 -22.74 -9.67
N SER A 6 -35.08 -23.60 -8.71
CA SER A 6 -34.01 -23.44 -7.72
C SER A 6 -32.63 -23.51 -8.39
N LEU A 7 -31.75 -22.56 -8.12
CA LEU A 7 -30.37 -22.59 -8.54
C LEU A 7 -29.49 -23.00 -7.35
N GLN A 8 -28.46 -23.77 -7.62
CA GLN A 8 -27.44 -24.12 -6.63
C GLN A 8 -26.13 -23.43 -6.98
N SER A 9 -25.28 -23.22 -5.98
CA SER A 9 -23.92 -22.73 -6.21
C SER A 9 -23.16 -23.72 -7.09
N ALA A 10 -22.35 -23.19 -8.00
CA ALA A 10 -21.51 -23.99 -8.89
C ALA A 10 -20.21 -24.47 -8.21
N THR A 11 -19.90 -23.98 -7.02
CA THR A 11 -18.64 -24.27 -6.31
C THR A 11 -18.91 -24.96 -4.98
N PRO A 12 -17.99 -25.84 -4.51
CA PRO A 12 -18.08 -26.47 -3.21
C PRO A 12 -18.11 -25.44 -2.06
N TRP A 13 -18.94 -25.71 -1.08
CA TRP A 13 -18.94 -25.04 0.22
C TRP A 13 -19.09 -26.11 1.30
N VAL A 14 -18.01 -26.34 2.02
CA VAL A 14 -17.89 -27.51 2.91
C VAL A 14 -17.44 -27.07 4.31
N GLU A 15 -17.82 -27.86 5.30
CA GLU A 15 -17.30 -27.78 6.66
C GLU A 15 -16.41 -29.00 6.91
N LEU A 16 -15.18 -28.79 7.36
CA LEU A 16 -14.21 -29.83 7.64
C LEU A 16 -14.01 -29.93 9.16
N THR A 17 -14.12 -31.15 9.68
CA THR A 17 -13.85 -31.47 11.08
C THR A 17 -12.94 -32.69 11.15
N THR A 18 -12.05 -32.76 12.15
CA THR A 18 -11.16 -33.89 12.36
C THR A 18 -11.85 -35.00 13.15
N THR A 19 -11.41 -36.22 12.90
CA THR A 19 -11.75 -37.43 13.65
C THR A 19 -10.53 -37.98 14.38
N ALA A 20 -10.69 -38.94 15.29
CA ALA A 20 -9.58 -39.61 15.94
C ALA A 20 -8.67 -40.36 14.92
N GLU A 21 -9.20 -40.78 13.78
CA GLU A 21 -8.43 -41.44 12.72
C GLU A 21 -7.52 -40.41 11.99
N ASP A 22 -7.99 -39.18 11.76
CA ASP A 22 -7.18 -38.10 11.17
C ASP A 22 -5.99 -37.77 12.05
N TRP A 23 -6.21 -37.66 13.37
CA TRP A 23 -5.12 -37.43 14.34
C TRP A 23 -4.14 -38.59 14.38
N ALA A 24 -4.62 -39.85 14.35
CA ALA A 24 -3.77 -41.03 14.38
C ALA A 24 -2.96 -41.23 13.08
N SER A 25 -3.47 -40.73 11.96
CA SER A 25 -2.79 -40.83 10.66
C SER A 25 -1.90 -39.62 10.31
N ALA A 26 -1.98 -38.56 11.10
CA ALA A 26 -1.14 -37.37 10.89
C ALA A 26 0.35 -37.66 11.09
N ASP A 27 1.21 -37.02 10.28
CA ASP A 27 2.68 -37.15 10.45
C ASP A 27 3.09 -36.65 11.85
N PRO A 28 3.71 -37.52 12.70
CA PRO A 28 4.17 -37.11 14.04
C PRO A 28 5.12 -35.90 14.02
N ALA A 29 5.91 -35.73 12.94
CA ALA A 29 6.80 -34.58 12.79
C ALA A 29 6.02 -33.28 12.57
N LEU A 30 4.91 -33.32 11.82
CA LEU A 30 4.01 -32.20 11.64
C LEU A 30 3.38 -31.78 12.99
N LEU A 31 2.84 -32.73 13.75
CA LEU A 31 2.24 -32.45 15.06
C LEU A 31 3.26 -31.88 16.05
N THR A 32 4.49 -32.42 16.05
CA THR A 32 5.60 -31.88 16.82
C THR A 32 5.94 -30.44 16.45
N GLY A 33 5.97 -30.13 15.14
CA GLY A 33 6.19 -28.80 14.63
C GLY A 33 5.08 -27.81 15.03
N MET A 34 3.84 -28.22 14.92
CA MET A 34 2.68 -27.43 15.38
C MET A 34 2.77 -27.14 16.88
N LEU A 35 3.04 -28.14 17.69
CA LEU A 35 3.18 -28.00 19.15
C LEU A 35 4.26 -26.97 19.50
N ALA A 36 5.44 -27.08 18.88
CA ALA A 36 6.55 -26.17 19.13
C ALA A 36 6.19 -24.72 18.74
N GLN A 37 5.64 -24.50 17.54
CA GLN A 37 5.27 -23.16 17.08
C GLN A 37 4.16 -22.54 17.96
N LEU A 38 3.14 -23.32 18.35
CA LEU A 38 2.08 -22.86 19.25
C LEU A 38 2.65 -22.37 20.59
N HIS A 39 3.59 -23.10 21.19
CA HIS A 39 4.24 -22.67 22.44
C HIS A 39 5.12 -21.43 22.26
N LEU A 40 5.86 -21.32 21.14
CA LEU A 40 6.69 -20.15 20.84
C LEU A 40 5.83 -18.89 20.67
N ILE A 41 4.77 -18.97 19.88
CA ILE A 41 3.87 -17.85 19.63
C ILE A 41 3.16 -17.44 20.93
N ARG A 42 2.68 -18.41 21.72
CA ARG A 42 2.05 -18.13 23.01
C ARG A 42 3.00 -17.41 23.98
N ALA A 43 4.23 -17.91 24.15
CA ALA A 43 5.22 -17.28 25.00
C ALA A 43 5.62 -15.87 24.54
N PHE A 44 5.69 -15.66 23.22
CA PHE A 44 5.92 -14.36 22.63
C PHE A 44 4.79 -13.39 22.97
N GLU A 45 3.55 -13.78 22.73
CA GLU A 45 2.38 -12.94 23.00
C GLU A 45 2.19 -12.63 24.49
N GLU A 46 2.43 -13.59 25.37
CA GLU A 46 2.40 -13.38 26.81
C GLU A 46 3.45 -12.34 27.23
N THR A 47 4.65 -12.39 26.64
CA THR A 47 5.71 -11.39 26.86
C THR A 47 5.29 -10.01 26.34
N VAL A 48 4.70 -9.91 25.15
CA VAL A 48 4.19 -8.62 24.62
C VAL A 48 3.16 -8.01 25.56
N LEU A 49 2.23 -8.82 26.10
CA LEU A 49 1.23 -8.33 27.06
C LEU A 49 1.85 -7.90 28.40
N GLU A 50 2.87 -8.62 28.89
CA GLU A 50 3.62 -8.23 30.09
C GLU A 50 4.28 -6.85 29.89
N LEU A 51 5.03 -6.69 28.78
CA LEU A 51 5.70 -5.43 28.46
C LEU A 51 4.73 -4.29 28.20
N ALA A 52 3.56 -4.57 27.63
CA ALA A 52 2.49 -3.58 27.47
C ALA A 52 1.93 -3.14 28.82
N ALA A 53 1.76 -4.07 29.77
CA ALA A 53 1.33 -3.75 31.13
C ALA A 53 2.35 -2.89 31.89
N GLU A 54 3.64 -3.05 31.60
CA GLU A 54 4.73 -2.21 32.15
C GLU A 54 4.84 -0.84 31.45
N GLY A 55 4.09 -0.60 30.36
CA GLY A 55 4.16 0.64 29.58
C GLY A 55 5.37 0.73 28.63
N LEU A 56 6.04 -0.38 28.35
CA LEU A 56 7.21 -0.45 27.46
C LEU A 56 6.83 -0.59 25.98
N VAL A 57 5.63 -1.11 25.67
CA VAL A 57 5.10 -1.12 24.30
C VAL A 57 4.39 0.21 24.06
N HIS A 58 4.89 0.97 23.07
CA HIS A 58 4.28 2.23 22.68
C HIS A 58 3.15 2.00 21.68
N GLY A 59 1.96 2.50 21.96
CA GLY A 59 0.77 2.28 21.15
C GLY A 59 0.03 0.97 21.44
N PRO A 60 -0.94 0.59 20.60
CA PRO A 60 -1.79 -0.57 20.84
C PRO A 60 -1.08 -1.89 20.51
N ALA A 61 -1.08 -2.84 21.44
CA ALA A 61 -0.69 -4.22 21.21
C ALA A 61 -1.93 -5.10 21.03
N HIS A 62 -2.07 -5.71 19.86
CA HIS A 62 -3.22 -6.55 19.52
C HIS A 62 -2.85 -8.03 19.68
N SER A 63 -2.96 -8.56 20.89
CA SER A 63 -2.63 -9.97 21.16
C SER A 63 -3.49 -10.94 20.35
N SER A 64 -2.84 -11.96 19.82
CA SER A 64 -3.48 -13.05 19.08
C SER A 64 -3.71 -14.31 19.92
N ILE A 65 -3.49 -14.25 21.23
CA ILE A 65 -3.71 -15.40 22.12
C ILE A 65 -5.13 -15.94 21.95
N GLY A 66 -5.22 -17.23 21.63
CA GLY A 66 -6.43 -17.98 21.32
C GLY A 66 -6.70 -18.16 19.82
N GLN A 67 -5.93 -17.50 18.92
CA GLN A 67 -6.06 -17.64 17.46
C GLN A 67 -4.87 -18.39 16.82
N GLU A 68 -3.90 -18.82 17.61
CA GLU A 68 -2.65 -19.42 17.13
C GLU A 68 -2.88 -20.67 16.29
N GLY A 69 -3.93 -21.46 16.60
CA GLY A 69 -4.30 -22.67 15.87
C GLY A 69 -4.62 -22.42 14.40
N GLY A 70 -5.31 -21.31 14.11
CA GLY A 70 -5.63 -20.87 12.75
C GLY A 70 -4.37 -20.57 11.92
N ALA A 71 -3.43 -19.82 12.49
CA ALA A 71 -2.20 -19.45 11.78
C ALA A 71 -1.22 -20.63 11.64
N VAL A 72 -0.95 -21.36 12.73
CA VAL A 72 -0.01 -22.50 12.69
C VAL A 72 -0.52 -23.58 11.76
N GLY A 73 -1.80 -23.96 11.86
CA GLY A 73 -2.39 -24.97 10.99
C GLY A 73 -2.34 -24.62 9.52
N SER A 74 -2.61 -23.36 9.19
CA SER A 74 -2.66 -22.91 7.79
C SER A 74 -1.27 -22.67 7.17
N ILE A 75 -0.25 -22.32 7.97
CA ILE A 75 1.05 -21.89 7.47
C ILE A 75 2.11 -22.99 7.49
N ILE A 76 2.08 -23.91 8.47
CA ILE A 76 3.17 -24.88 8.69
C ILE A 76 3.44 -25.78 7.48
N GLY A 77 2.41 -26.06 6.66
CA GLY A 77 2.51 -26.84 5.44
C GLY A 77 2.87 -26.05 4.18
N LEU A 78 3.07 -24.72 4.29
CA LEU A 78 3.40 -23.87 3.16
C LEU A 78 4.86 -24.03 2.73
N ARG A 79 5.11 -23.73 1.47
CA ARG A 79 6.48 -23.60 0.94
C ARG A 79 7.10 -22.29 1.42
N SER A 80 8.42 -22.23 1.45
CA SER A 80 9.14 -20.99 1.74
C SER A 80 8.77 -19.86 0.77
N SER A 81 8.52 -20.19 -0.51
CA SER A 81 8.14 -19.26 -1.57
C SER A 81 6.66 -18.81 -1.55
N ASP A 82 5.80 -19.47 -0.75
CA ASP A 82 4.43 -19.02 -0.55
C ASP A 82 4.40 -17.74 0.29
N ALA A 83 3.44 -16.87 0.03
CA ALA A 83 3.35 -15.58 0.68
C ALA A 83 2.17 -15.47 1.66
N VAL A 84 2.32 -14.61 2.67
CA VAL A 84 1.32 -14.35 3.72
C VAL A 84 1.16 -12.86 3.94
N GLY A 85 -0.03 -12.33 3.74
CA GLY A 85 -0.44 -10.99 4.14
C GLY A 85 -1.30 -11.05 5.39
N GLY A 86 -0.91 -10.31 6.45
CA GLY A 86 -1.55 -10.38 7.76
C GLY A 86 -2.53 -9.24 8.05
N SER A 87 -3.30 -9.38 9.12
CA SER A 87 -4.17 -8.34 9.68
C SER A 87 -3.43 -7.51 10.75
N HIS A 88 -4.13 -6.53 11.38
CA HIS A 88 -3.59 -5.77 12.52
C HIS A 88 -3.30 -6.65 13.75
N ARG A 89 -4.00 -7.79 13.88
CA ARG A 89 -3.76 -8.85 14.87
C ARG A 89 -2.93 -9.94 14.19
N GLY A 90 -1.71 -9.59 13.78
CA GLY A 90 -0.94 -10.40 12.86
C GLY A 90 0.32 -11.04 13.44
N HIS A 91 0.59 -10.93 14.75
CA HIS A 91 1.82 -11.50 15.35
C HIS A 91 1.93 -12.99 15.09
N HIS A 92 0.86 -13.76 15.34
CA HIS A 92 0.84 -15.21 15.12
C HIS A 92 1.00 -15.59 13.64
N GLN A 93 0.40 -14.83 12.72
CA GLN A 93 0.52 -15.04 11.27
C GLN A 93 1.96 -14.78 10.81
N PHE A 94 2.54 -13.66 11.24
CA PHE A 94 3.92 -13.30 10.95
C PHE A 94 4.90 -14.32 11.54
N LEU A 95 4.76 -14.63 12.83
CA LEU A 95 5.63 -15.58 13.52
C LEU A 95 5.53 -16.99 12.94
N ALA A 96 4.31 -17.49 12.67
CA ALA A 96 4.15 -18.80 12.05
C ALA A 96 4.87 -18.87 10.69
N LYS A 97 4.79 -17.82 9.87
CA LYS A 97 5.49 -17.78 8.58
C LYS A 97 7.00 -17.66 8.75
N ALA A 98 7.47 -16.78 9.61
CA ALA A 98 8.90 -16.59 9.90
C ALA A 98 9.54 -17.84 10.51
N LEU A 99 8.90 -18.46 11.49
CA LEU A 99 9.35 -19.69 12.12
C LEU A 99 9.38 -20.87 11.12
N THR A 100 8.35 -21.01 10.29
CA THR A 100 8.33 -22.03 9.22
C THR A 100 9.46 -21.81 8.21
N HIS A 101 9.78 -20.56 7.89
CA HIS A 101 10.89 -20.22 6.99
C HIS A 101 12.25 -20.65 7.53
N VAL A 102 12.53 -20.41 8.83
CA VAL A 102 13.85 -20.65 9.41
C VAL A 102 14.04 -22.07 9.96
N SER A 103 12.98 -22.75 10.44
CA SER A 103 13.11 -24.05 11.12
C SER A 103 12.57 -25.25 10.35
N GLY A 104 11.76 -25.02 9.32
CA GLY A 104 11.01 -26.11 8.68
C GLY A 104 9.98 -26.75 9.63
N ILE A 105 9.55 -28.00 9.31
CA ILE A 105 8.41 -28.68 9.96
C ILE A 105 8.82 -29.63 11.10
N ARG A 106 10.11 -29.85 11.35
CA ARG A 106 10.59 -30.96 12.18
C ARG A 106 11.53 -30.50 13.31
N PRO A 107 11.03 -29.77 14.33
CA PRO A 107 11.86 -29.43 15.47
C PRO A 107 12.16 -30.67 16.33
N ASP A 108 13.37 -30.71 16.90
CA ASP A 108 13.66 -31.60 18.04
C ASP A 108 13.03 -30.99 19.30
N LEU A 109 12.08 -31.68 19.93
CA LEU A 109 11.44 -31.21 21.16
C LEU A 109 12.44 -31.03 22.34
N ALA A 110 13.61 -31.67 22.28
CA ALA A 110 14.65 -31.47 23.28
C ALA A 110 15.44 -30.18 23.06
N ALA A 111 15.42 -29.63 21.84
CA ALA A 111 16.18 -28.43 21.44
C ALA A 111 15.41 -27.60 20.42
N VAL A 112 14.24 -27.08 20.82
CA VAL A 112 13.36 -26.30 19.94
C VAL A 112 13.98 -24.98 19.50
N ILE A 113 14.82 -24.37 20.36
CA ILE A 113 15.38 -23.04 20.12
C ILE A 113 16.69 -23.13 19.37
N THR A 114 16.69 -22.68 18.12
CA THR A 114 17.91 -22.46 17.33
C THR A 114 18.29 -20.98 17.35
N PRO A 115 19.53 -20.62 16.95
CA PRO A 115 19.92 -19.21 16.81
C PRO A 115 18.99 -18.42 15.88
N GLU A 116 18.52 -19.03 14.80
CA GLU A 116 17.61 -18.40 13.81
C GLU A 116 16.22 -18.14 14.42
N ILE A 117 15.69 -19.10 15.20
CA ILE A 117 14.43 -18.91 15.95
C ILE A 117 14.59 -17.79 16.96
N GLN A 118 15.71 -17.77 17.71
CA GLN A 118 16.00 -16.71 18.67
C GLN A 118 16.06 -15.33 18.00
N ASP A 119 16.70 -15.22 16.83
CA ASP A 119 16.75 -13.98 16.03
C ASP A 119 15.37 -13.53 15.59
N VAL A 120 14.53 -14.44 15.09
CA VAL A 120 13.12 -14.13 14.70
C VAL A 120 12.37 -13.53 15.89
N LEU A 121 12.43 -14.15 17.07
CA LEU A 121 11.72 -13.66 18.25
C LEU A 121 12.25 -12.30 18.69
N GLN A 122 13.57 -12.11 18.69
CA GLN A 122 14.22 -10.88 19.09
C GLN A 122 13.89 -9.71 18.14
N ARG A 123 14.01 -9.90 16.84
CA ARG A 123 13.72 -8.85 15.84
C ARG A 123 12.25 -8.51 15.80
N THR A 124 11.35 -9.50 15.97
CA THR A 124 9.90 -9.24 16.03
C THR A 124 9.56 -8.42 17.28
N LEU A 125 10.10 -8.78 18.45
CA LEU A 125 9.86 -8.00 19.67
C LEU A 125 10.48 -6.61 19.57
N ALA A 126 11.69 -6.50 19.03
CA ALA A 126 12.34 -5.21 18.77
C ALA A 126 11.48 -4.29 17.89
N GLU A 127 10.83 -4.83 16.85
CA GLU A 127 9.92 -4.03 16.02
C GLU A 127 8.71 -3.54 16.81
N ILE A 128 8.09 -4.40 17.63
CA ILE A 128 6.95 -4.03 18.47
C ILE A 128 7.33 -2.94 19.48
N LEU A 129 8.56 -2.97 19.98
CA LEU A 129 9.10 -1.95 20.88
C LEU A 129 9.56 -0.67 20.16
N GLY A 130 9.53 -0.64 18.81
CA GLY A 130 9.94 0.53 18.02
C GLY A 130 11.46 0.69 17.88
N LEU A 131 12.23 -0.39 17.86
CA LEU A 131 13.70 -0.37 17.88
C LEU A 131 14.31 -0.52 16.49
N ALA A 132 15.52 0.06 16.31
CA ALA A 132 16.21 0.11 15.03
C ALA A 132 16.54 -1.26 14.40
N GLN A 133 16.75 -2.30 15.23
CA GLN A 133 17.03 -3.66 14.77
C GLN A 133 15.78 -4.49 14.43
N GLY A 134 14.57 -3.94 14.61
CA GLY A 134 13.34 -4.57 14.15
C GLY A 134 13.28 -4.74 12.63
N TYR A 135 12.39 -5.58 12.14
CA TYR A 135 12.23 -5.87 10.71
C TYR A 135 11.91 -4.63 9.87
N CYS A 136 11.13 -3.69 10.42
CA CYS A 136 10.76 -2.41 9.79
C CYS A 136 11.51 -1.22 10.43
N ARG A 137 12.64 -1.49 11.12
CA ARG A 137 13.49 -0.47 11.75
C ARG A 137 12.76 0.41 12.76
N GLY A 138 11.80 -0.18 13.50
CA GLY A 138 11.00 0.50 14.50
C GLY A 138 9.89 1.41 13.96
N ARG A 139 9.56 1.32 12.67
CA ARG A 139 8.49 2.12 12.05
C ARG A 139 7.15 1.40 11.95
N GLY A 140 7.16 0.08 11.94
CA GLY A 140 5.96 -0.75 11.79
C GLY A 140 5.22 -0.98 13.11
N GLY A 141 5.95 -1.24 14.17
CA GLY A 141 5.39 -1.59 15.48
C GLY A 141 4.57 -2.87 15.45
N SER A 142 3.58 -2.97 16.34
CA SER A 142 2.73 -4.17 16.51
C SER A 142 1.89 -4.54 15.27
N MET A 143 1.52 -3.57 14.43
CA MET A 143 0.53 -3.78 13.36
C MET A 143 1.11 -3.85 11.96
N HIS A 144 2.42 -3.61 11.76
CA HIS A 144 3.02 -3.52 10.43
C HIS A 144 4.36 -4.30 10.40
N LEU A 145 4.27 -5.61 10.64
CA LEU A 145 5.41 -6.53 10.59
C LEU A 145 5.60 -7.03 9.16
N GLN A 146 6.80 -6.88 8.60
CA GLN A 146 7.14 -7.35 7.27
C GLN A 146 8.51 -8.01 7.25
N TRP A 147 8.62 -9.16 6.59
CA TRP A 147 9.87 -9.80 6.22
C TRP A 147 9.72 -10.48 4.86
N PHE A 148 10.06 -9.72 3.82
CA PHE A 148 9.72 -10.10 2.45
C PHE A 148 10.42 -11.40 2.01
N GLU A 149 11.70 -11.59 2.39
CA GLU A 149 12.45 -12.80 2.06
C GLU A 149 11.83 -14.07 2.66
N ALA A 150 11.16 -13.95 3.79
CA ALA A 150 10.41 -15.06 4.38
C ALA A 150 9.02 -15.26 3.76
N GLY A 151 8.59 -14.42 2.83
CA GLY A 151 7.24 -14.42 2.27
C GLY A 151 6.19 -13.76 3.16
N ALA A 152 6.60 -13.06 4.23
CA ALA A 152 5.70 -12.24 5.04
C ALA A 152 5.55 -10.85 4.41
N LEU A 153 4.46 -10.65 3.64
CA LEU A 153 4.22 -9.45 2.82
C LEU A 153 3.96 -8.19 3.65
N GLY A 154 3.53 -8.37 4.88
CA GLY A 154 3.19 -7.32 5.81
C GLY A 154 1.87 -7.55 6.52
N THR A 155 1.79 -7.12 7.79
CA THR A 155 0.54 -6.99 8.52
C THR A 155 -0.05 -5.60 8.29
N ASN A 156 -1.34 -5.40 8.54
CA ASN A 156 -2.04 -4.19 8.09
C ASN A 156 -3.04 -3.69 9.13
N ALA A 157 -2.89 -2.44 9.57
CA ALA A 157 -3.79 -1.81 10.53
C ALA A 157 -5.16 -1.46 9.93
N ILE A 158 -5.23 -1.21 8.62
CA ILE A 158 -6.50 -0.90 7.97
C ILE A 158 -7.29 -2.18 7.72
N VAL A 159 -8.47 -2.23 8.29
CA VAL A 159 -9.35 -3.40 8.23
C VAL A 159 -9.71 -3.70 6.77
N GLY A 160 -9.33 -4.88 6.27
CA GLY A 160 -9.54 -5.29 4.88
C GLY A 160 -8.58 -4.68 3.85
N GLY A 161 -7.72 -3.74 4.25
CA GLY A 161 -6.81 -3.03 3.33
C GLY A 161 -5.71 -3.89 2.70
N GLY A 162 -5.39 -5.05 3.28
CA GLY A 162 -4.37 -5.97 2.75
C GLY A 162 -4.82 -6.86 1.59
N ALA A 163 -6.13 -7.02 1.38
CA ALA A 163 -6.64 -7.95 0.37
C ALA A 163 -6.24 -7.60 -1.08
N PRO A 164 -6.31 -6.33 -1.52
CA PRO A 164 -5.83 -5.94 -2.84
C PRO A 164 -4.34 -6.21 -3.05
N PHE A 165 -3.48 -5.92 -2.05
CA PHE A 165 -2.03 -6.17 -2.12
C PHE A 165 -1.72 -7.67 -2.25
N ALA A 166 -2.37 -8.51 -1.45
CA ALA A 166 -2.23 -9.97 -1.55
C ALA A 166 -2.66 -10.48 -2.95
N THR A 167 -3.72 -9.90 -3.51
CA THR A 167 -4.21 -10.21 -4.85
C THR A 167 -3.17 -9.81 -5.91
N GLY A 168 -2.46 -8.70 -5.72
CA GLY A 168 -1.35 -8.27 -6.58
C GLY A 168 -0.16 -9.23 -6.53
N ASN A 169 0.26 -9.66 -5.33
CA ASN A 169 1.31 -10.66 -5.20
C ASN A 169 0.92 -11.99 -5.87
N ALA A 170 -0.33 -12.44 -5.69
CA ALA A 170 -0.84 -13.65 -6.35
C ALA A 170 -0.85 -13.50 -7.89
N TRP A 171 -1.15 -12.32 -8.42
CA TRP A 171 -1.01 -12.07 -9.86
C TRP A 171 0.43 -12.20 -10.32
N ALA A 172 1.37 -11.64 -9.56
CA ALA A 172 2.80 -11.74 -9.85
C ALA A 172 3.28 -13.21 -9.85
N GLN A 173 2.86 -14.02 -8.88
CA GLN A 173 3.15 -15.46 -8.82
C GLN A 173 2.62 -16.18 -10.07
N LYS A 174 1.36 -15.96 -10.41
CA LYS A 174 0.75 -16.56 -11.62
C LYS A 174 1.49 -16.13 -12.90
N ARG A 175 1.77 -14.84 -13.05
CA ARG A 175 2.43 -14.31 -14.24
C ARG A 175 3.87 -14.83 -14.39
N SER A 176 4.56 -15.03 -13.28
CA SER A 176 5.91 -15.63 -13.27
C SER A 176 5.91 -17.15 -13.49
N GLY A 177 4.73 -17.77 -13.66
CA GLY A 177 4.62 -19.21 -13.92
C GLY A 177 4.94 -20.09 -12.72
N THR A 178 4.95 -19.54 -11.49
CA THR A 178 5.13 -20.35 -10.28
C THR A 178 3.83 -21.04 -9.89
N THR A 179 3.95 -22.06 -9.05
CA THR A 179 2.79 -22.73 -8.40
C THR A 179 2.64 -22.30 -6.93
N ASP A 180 3.25 -21.16 -6.57
CA ASP A 180 3.14 -20.59 -5.24
C ASP A 180 1.75 -19.99 -5.04
N LEU A 181 1.38 -19.80 -3.77
CA LEU A 181 0.13 -19.17 -3.39
C LEU A 181 0.36 -18.04 -2.40
N THR A 182 -0.61 -17.16 -2.31
CA THR A 182 -0.65 -16.09 -1.33
C THR A 182 -1.85 -16.28 -0.40
N ILE A 183 -1.63 -16.25 0.92
CA ILE A 183 -2.72 -16.20 1.90
C ILE A 183 -2.91 -14.74 2.34
N ASN A 184 -4.15 -14.27 2.31
CA ASN A 184 -4.54 -12.99 2.91
C ASN A 184 -5.42 -13.25 4.13
N TYR A 185 -4.92 -12.92 5.32
CA TYR A 185 -5.65 -13.02 6.58
C TYR A 185 -6.43 -11.75 6.88
N PHE A 186 -7.67 -11.92 7.33
CA PHE A 186 -8.50 -10.84 7.84
C PHE A 186 -9.59 -11.38 8.77
N GLY A 187 -10.12 -10.52 9.65
CA GLY A 187 -11.15 -10.89 10.61
C GLY A 187 -12.57 -10.83 10.05
N ASP A 188 -13.54 -11.22 10.89
CA ASP A 188 -14.98 -11.16 10.61
C ASP A 188 -15.44 -9.78 10.16
N GLY A 189 -15.02 -8.71 10.85
CA GLY A 189 -15.34 -7.34 10.47
C GLY A 189 -14.82 -6.93 9.10
N ALA A 190 -13.63 -7.38 8.73
CA ALA A 190 -13.02 -7.09 7.43
C ALA A 190 -13.74 -7.78 6.27
N SER A 191 -14.40 -8.89 6.50
CA SER A 191 -15.11 -9.64 5.47
C SER A 191 -16.26 -8.85 4.81
N GLN A 192 -16.59 -7.67 5.34
CA GLN A 192 -17.67 -6.80 4.85
C GLN A 192 -17.14 -5.57 4.08
N ILE A 193 -15.81 -5.35 4.08
CA ILE A 193 -15.19 -4.22 3.42
C ILE A 193 -15.22 -4.38 1.89
N GLY A 194 -15.54 -3.30 1.16
CA GLY A 194 -15.63 -3.31 -0.29
C GLY A 194 -14.36 -3.81 -0.98
N SER A 195 -13.17 -3.38 -0.51
CA SER A 195 -11.88 -3.79 -1.07
C SER A 195 -11.65 -5.31 -1.02
N VAL A 196 -12.15 -6.00 0.01
CA VAL A 196 -12.10 -7.47 0.11
C VAL A 196 -13.00 -8.11 -0.94
N LEU A 197 -14.25 -7.63 -1.08
CA LEU A 197 -15.21 -8.17 -2.03
C LEU A 197 -14.80 -7.92 -3.48
N GLU A 198 -14.29 -6.74 -3.78
CA GLU A 198 -13.72 -6.40 -5.09
C GLU A 198 -12.52 -7.31 -5.41
N SER A 199 -11.63 -7.53 -4.44
CA SER A 199 -10.47 -8.43 -4.58
C SER A 199 -10.88 -9.88 -4.84
N MET A 200 -11.94 -10.38 -4.17
CA MET A 200 -12.50 -11.71 -4.42
C MET A 200 -13.00 -11.83 -5.86
N ASN A 201 -13.77 -10.83 -6.34
CA ASN A 201 -14.27 -10.83 -7.71
C ASN A 201 -13.15 -10.83 -8.74
N LEU A 202 -12.15 -9.94 -8.55
CA LEU A 202 -11.02 -9.82 -9.47
C LEU A 202 -10.16 -11.09 -9.46
N ALA A 203 -9.88 -11.65 -8.29
CA ALA A 203 -9.13 -12.89 -8.15
C ALA A 203 -9.84 -14.08 -8.80
N ALA A 204 -11.16 -14.19 -8.65
CA ALA A 204 -11.97 -15.22 -9.29
C ALA A 204 -11.95 -15.10 -10.82
N THR A 205 -12.16 -13.87 -11.33
CA THR A 205 -12.18 -13.56 -12.76
C THR A 205 -10.85 -13.93 -13.42
N TRP A 206 -9.73 -13.63 -12.77
CA TRP A 206 -8.40 -13.90 -13.31
C TRP A 206 -7.80 -15.21 -12.82
N LYS A 207 -8.54 -16.00 -12.03
CA LYS A 207 -8.09 -17.28 -11.44
C LYS A 207 -6.73 -17.14 -10.75
N LEU A 208 -6.63 -16.19 -9.82
CA LEU A 208 -5.39 -15.92 -9.12
C LEU A 208 -5.15 -16.92 -7.98
N PRO A 209 -3.88 -17.26 -7.68
CA PRO A 209 -3.52 -18.20 -6.62
C PRO A 209 -3.55 -17.53 -5.22
N VAL A 210 -4.69 -16.99 -4.82
CA VAL A 210 -4.89 -16.34 -3.51
C VAL A 210 -5.91 -17.09 -2.67
N VAL A 211 -5.62 -17.23 -1.38
CA VAL A 211 -6.51 -17.75 -0.35
C VAL A 211 -6.96 -16.59 0.53
N PHE A 212 -8.26 -16.33 0.55
CA PHE A 212 -8.88 -15.38 1.46
C PHE A 212 -9.21 -16.12 2.76
N PHE A 213 -8.36 -15.90 3.79
CA PHE A 213 -8.46 -16.61 5.06
C PHE A 213 -9.12 -15.71 6.11
N ILE A 214 -10.33 -16.10 6.54
CA ILE A 214 -11.15 -15.37 7.51
C ILE A 214 -10.92 -15.95 8.89
N GLU A 215 -10.28 -15.19 9.78
CA GLU A 215 -10.24 -15.51 11.21
C GLU A 215 -11.51 -14.97 11.87
N ASN A 216 -12.55 -15.79 11.90
CA ASN A 216 -13.82 -15.42 12.51
C ASN A 216 -13.70 -15.55 14.04
N ASN A 217 -13.30 -14.46 14.70
CA ASN A 217 -13.23 -14.41 16.17
C ASN A 217 -14.47 -13.85 16.82
N LEU A 218 -15.56 -13.76 16.06
CA LEU A 218 -16.92 -13.36 16.43
C LEU A 218 -17.09 -11.86 16.75
N TYR A 219 -16.02 -11.07 16.89
CA TYR A 219 -16.13 -9.69 17.36
C TYR A 219 -15.26 -8.71 16.59
N GLY A 220 -15.88 -7.74 15.93
CA GLY A 220 -15.24 -6.50 15.46
C GLY A 220 -15.14 -5.49 16.63
N VAL A 221 -14.04 -5.50 17.36
CA VAL A 221 -13.86 -4.82 18.66
C VAL A 221 -14.84 -5.36 19.70
N SER A 222 -16.01 -4.76 19.87
CA SER A 222 -17.07 -5.15 20.81
C SER A 222 -18.37 -5.57 20.11
N THR A 223 -18.46 -5.38 18.80
CA THR A 223 -19.67 -5.73 18.02
C THR A 223 -19.62 -7.18 17.60
N HIS A 224 -20.59 -7.97 18.04
CA HIS A 224 -20.68 -9.38 17.69
C HIS A 224 -21.08 -9.56 16.22
N VAL A 225 -20.55 -10.58 15.56
CA VAL A 225 -20.78 -10.85 14.13
C VAL A 225 -22.27 -10.98 13.78
N SER A 226 -23.10 -11.52 14.68
CA SER A 226 -24.54 -11.66 14.46
C SER A 226 -25.32 -10.34 14.50
N GLU A 227 -24.74 -9.27 15.01
CA GLU A 227 -25.38 -7.94 15.02
C GLU A 227 -25.26 -7.23 13.66
N VAL A 228 -24.24 -7.60 12.87
CA VAL A 228 -23.87 -6.90 11.64
C VAL A 228 -23.79 -7.77 10.40
N THR A 229 -24.11 -9.07 10.52
CA THR A 229 -24.00 -10.03 9.42
C THR A 229 -25.22 -10.95 9.40
N ALA A 230 -25.93 -11.01 8.28
CA ALA A 230 -27.13 -11.83 8.15
C ALA A 230 -26.83 -13.35 8.17
N ASP A 231 -25.76 -13.79 7.52
CA ASP A 231 -25.25 -15.17 7.63
C ASP A 231 -23.87 -15.12 8.29
N THR A 232 -23.79 -15.64 9.51
CA THR A 232 -22.57 -15.64 10.33
C THR A 232 -21.52 -16.64 9.87
N ARG A 233 -21.84 -17.51 8.92
CA ARG A 233 -20.90 -18.40 8.22
C ARG A 233 -20.24 -17.61 7.11
N LEU A 234 -19.15 -16.93 7.42
CA LEU A 234 -18.56 -15.90 6.55
C LEU A 234 -17.98 -16.44 5.25
N SER A 235 -17.62 -17.72 5.21
CA SER A 235 -17.17 -18.42 4.00
C SER A 235 -18.22 -18.44 2.88
N VAL A 236 -19.52 -18.23 3.20
CA VAL A 236 -20.59 -18.09 2.21
C VAL A 236 -20.32 -17.00 1.18
N ARG A 237 -19.51 -15.99 1.51
CA ARG A 237 -19.17 -14.88 0.60
C ARG A 237 -18.47 -15.37 -0.66
N GLY A 238 -17.65 -16.41 -0.57
CA GLY A 238 -17.01 -17.02 -1.73
C GLY A 238 -18.00 -17.51 -2.78
N GLN A 239 -19.15 -18.02 -2.33
CA GLN A 239 -20.18 -18.53 -3.23
C GLN A 239 -20.75 -17.47 -4.17
N GLY A 240 -20.84 -16.21 -3.73
CA GLY A 240 -21.29 -15.08 -4.54
C GLY A 240 -20.36 -14.76 -5.73
N PHE A 241 -19.09 -15.14 -5.63
CA PHE A 241 -18.07 -14.94 -6.65
C PHE A 241 -17.66 -16.24 -7.37
N GLY A 242 -18.33 -17.35 -7.09
CA GLY A 242 -17.96 -18.64 -7.66
C GLY A 242 -16.62 -19.18 -7.13
N ILE A 243 -16.26 -18.84 -5.90
CA ILE A 243 -15.04 -19.29 -5.22
C ILE A 243 -15.39 -20.45 -4.28
N PRO A 244 -14.70 -21.60 -4.37
CA PRO A 244 -14.89 -22.70 -3.41
C PRO A 244 -14.46 -22.26 -2.01
N SER A 245 -15.18 -22.76 -1.00
CA SER A 245 -15.07 -22.26 0.37
C SER A 245 -15.04 -23.40 1.38
N TRP A 246 -14.18 -23.28 2.38
CA TRP A 246 -14.04 -24.20 3.51
C TRP A 246 -14.32 -23.47 4.81
N ARG A 247 -15.00 -24.15 5.73
CA ARG A 247 -15.19 -23.71 7.12
C ARG A 247 -14.58 -24.75 8.05
N VAL A 248 -13.80 -24.29 9.03
CA VAL A 248 -13.09 -25.18 9.97
C VAL A 248 -13.13 -24.63 11.39
N ASP A 249 -12.98 -25.51 12.38
CA ASP A 249 -12.67 -25.12 13.76
C ASP A 249 -11.21 -24.65 13.83
N GLY A 250 -11.00 -23.34 13.96
CA GLY A 250 -9.67 -22.72 14.06
C GLY A 250 -8.95 -23.00 15.39
N MET A 251 -9.67 -23.55 16.39
CA MET A 251 -9.09 -24.02 17.64
C MET A 251 -8.47 -25.44 17.49
N ASP A 252 -8.72 -26.11 16.37
CA ASP A 252 -8.11 -27.39 16.00
C ASP A 252 -7.05 -27.18 14.89
N PRO A 253 -5.75 -27.11 15.23
CA PRO A 253 -4.72 -26.81 14.24
C PRO A 253 -4.58 -27.89 13.15
N LEU A 254 -4.94 -29.15 13.43
CA LEU A 254 -4.93 -30.22 12.43
C LEU A 254 -6.09 -30.06 11.44
N ALA A 255 -7.30 -29.69 11.90
CA ALA A 255 -8.42 -29.42 11.00
C ALA A 255 -8.08 -28.29 10.02
N VAL A 256 -7.47 -27.21 10.51
CA VAL A 256 -7.02 -26.10 9.67
C VAL A 256 -5.98 -26.56 8.65
N HIS A 257 -5.02 -27.39 9.08
CA HIS A 257 -3.99 -27.93 8.19
C HIS A 257 -4.56 -28.78 7.06
N LEU A 258 -5.47 -29.70 7.39
CA LEU A 258 -6.10 -30.56 6.40
C LEU A 258 -6.94 -29.76 5.38
N ALA A 259 -7.70 -28.77 5.84
CA ALA A 259 -8.42 -27.87 4.94
C ALA A 259 -7.47 -27.10 4.02
N MET A 260 -6.36 -26.60 4.57
CA MET A 260 -5.35 -25.87 3.78
C MET A 260 -4.61 -26.79 2.80
N ALA A 261 -4.46 -28.07 3.08
CA ALA A 261 -3.90 -29.03 2.12
C ALA A 261 -4.80 -29.16 0.88
N GLU A 262 -6.13 -29.32 1.08
CA GLU A 262 -7.10 -29.34 -0.02
C GLU A 262 -7.13 -28.01 -0.80
N VAL A 263 -7.11 -26.90 -0.09
CA VAL A 263 -7.09 -25.55 -0.65
C VAL A 263 -5.82 -25.31 -1.47
N ALA A 264 -4.66 -25.70 -0.93
CA ALA A 264 -3.39 -25.57 -1.63
C ALA A 264 -3.35 -26.42 -2.91
N GLU A 265 -3.89 -27.63 -2.88
CA GLU A 265 -4.04 -28.47 -4.08
C GLU A 265 -4.91 -27.75 -5.13
N HIS A 266 -6.07 -27.22 -4.72
CA HIS A 266 -6.98 -26.48 -5.60
C HIS A 266 -6.28 -25.27 -6.25
N VAL A 267 -5.63 -24.44 -5.45
CA VAL A 267 -5.02 -23.19 -5.90
C VAL A 267 -3.80 -23.47 -6.79
N ARG A 268 -2.92 -24.39 -6.38
CA ARG A 268 -1.70 -24.75 -7.14
C ARG A 268 -2.02 -25.43 -8.47
N ALA A 269 -3.18 -26.09 -8.58
CA ALA A 269 -3.68 -26.62 -9.85
C ALA A 269 -4.19 -25.53 -10.81
N GLY A 270 -4.07 -24.23 -10.45
CA GLY A 270 -4.52 -23.11 -11.29
C GLY A 270 -6.04 -22.99 -11.40
N ARG A 271 -6.79 -23.62 -10.51
CA ARG A 271 -8.26 -23.58 -10.53
C ARG A 271 -8.85 -22.25 -10.06
N GLY A 272 -8.03 -21.38 -9.45
CA GLY A 272 -8.39 -20.04 -8.99
C GLY A 272 -8.29 -19.89 -7.48
N PRO A 273 -8.86 -18.81 -6.90
CA PRO A 273 -8.79 -18.53 -5.47
C PRO A 273 -9.63 -19.49 -4.64
N ALA A 274 -9.43 -19.43 -3.32
CA ALA A 274 -10.24 -20.14 -2.33
C ALA A 274 -10.59 -19.23 -1.16
N VAL A 275 -11.68 -19.52 -0.45
CA VAL A 275 -12.03 -18.89 0.83
C VAL A 275 -11.92 -19.95 1.92
N VAL A 276 -11.24 -19.63 3.01
CA VAL A 276 -11.20 -20.43 4.24
C VAL A 276 -11.73 -19.57 5.38
N GLU A 277 -12.67 -20.10 6.14
CA GLU A 277 -13.14 -19.52 7.40
C GLU A 277 -12.70 -20.41 8.55
N ALA A 278 -11.84 -19.89 9.41
CA ALA A 278 -11.46 -20.53 10.67
C ALA A 278 -12.19 -19.84 11.82
N GLU A 279 -13.02 -20.59 12.55
CA GLU A 279 -13.68 -20.10 13.76
C GLU A 279 -12.67 -20.14 14.91
N VAL A 280 -12.28 -18.97 15.37
CA VAL A 280 -11.27 -18.77 16.42
C VAL A 280 -11.80 -17.85 17.52
N TYR A 281 -11.06 -17.66 18.58
CA TYR A 281 -11.45 -16.74 19.65
C TYR A 281 -10.26 -16.02 20.25
N ARG A 282 -10.32 -14.70 20.39
CA ARG A 282 -9.31 -13.92 21.10
C ARG A 282 -9.56 -13.92 22.60
N PHE A 283 -8.63 -14.43 23.39
CA PHE A 283 -8.77 -14.52 24.85
C PHE A 283 -8.64 -13.17 25.57
N PHE A 284 -8.05 -12.19 24.90
CA PHE A 284 -7.89 -10.83 25.43
C PHE A 284 -8.81 -9.83 24.73
N HIS A 285 -8.93 -8.65 25.28
CA HIS A 285 -9.64 -7.53 24.66
C HIS A 285 -9.01 -7.14 23.33
N GLN A 286 -9.62 -6.19 22.63
CA GLN A 286 -9.15 -5.72 21.31
C GLN A 286 -7.66 -5.34 21.31
N ASN A 287 -7.22 -4.63 22.35
CA ASN A 287 -5.83 -4.26 22.55
C ASN A 287 -5.47 -4.23 24.04
N GLY A 288 -4.17 -4.36 24.33
CA GLY A 288 -3.62 -4.33 25.67
C GLY A 288 -3.89 -5.58 26.51
N PRO A 289 -3.39 -5.62 27.75
CA PRO A 289 -3.37 -6.79 28.61
C PRO A 289 -4.69 -7.02 29.39
N TYR A 290 -5.82 -6.67 28.84
CA TYR A 290 -7.12 -6.81 29.50
C TYR A 290 -7.78 -8.14 29.10
N PRO A 291 -8.38 -8.88 30.06
CA PRO A 291 -9.20 -10.06 29.74
C PRO A 291 -10.29 -9.75 28.72
N GLY A 292 -10.70 -10.72 27.94
CA GLY A 292 -11.74 -10.56 26.93
C GLY A 292 -13.07 -10.05 27.47
N SER A 293 -13.43 -10.44 28.68
CA SER A 293 -14.65 -10.06 29.40
C SER A 293 -14.54 -8.74 30.18
N ALA A 294 -13.39 -8.04 30.15
CA ALA A 294 -13.13 -6.88 31.03
C ALA A 294 -14.11 -5.72 30.86
N PHE A 295 -14.67 -5.53 29.65
CA PHE A 295 -15.55 -4.39 29.34
C PHE A 295 -17.03 -4.76 29.17
N GLY A 296 -17.41 -5.99 29.56
CA GLY A 296 -18.81 -6.43 29.66
C GLY A 296 -19.53 -6.72 28.34
N TYR A 297 -18.88 -6.62 27.19
CA TYR A 297 -19.48 -7.03 25.90
C TYR A 297 -19.37 -8.53 25.63
N ARG A 298 -18.54 -9.25 26.39
CA ARG A 298 -18.45 -10.73 26.46
C ARG A 298 -18.61 -11.17 27.90
N THR A 299 -19.19 -12.35 28.12
CA THR A 299 -19.33 -12.91 29.45
C THR A 299 -18.08 -13.69 29.86
N LYS A 300 -17.92 -13.90 31.17
CA LYS A 300 -16.85 -14.76 31.70
C LYS A 300 -17.09 -16.23 31.34
N GLU A 301 -18.32 -16.62 31.27
CA GLU A 301 -18.75 -17.99 30.90
C GLU A 301 -18.41 -18.28 29.44
N GLU A 302 -18.67 -17.34 28.54
CA GLU A 302 -18.27 -17.42 27.15
C GLU A 302 -16.74 -17.53 27.02
N GLU A 303 -16.00 -16.66 27.66
CA GLU A 303 -14.53 -16.69 27.66
C GLU A 303 -13.99 -18.03 28.21
N ALA A 304 -14.57 -18.56 29.28
CA ALA A 304 -14.17 -19.83 29.88
C ALA A 304 -14.41 -21.00 28.94
N SER A 305 -15.58 -21.05 28.27
CA SER A 305 -15.91 -22.11 27.32
C SER A 305 -14.94 -22.15 26.12
N TRP A 306 -14.49 -20.99 25.64
CA TRP A 306 -13.49 -20.94 24.57
C TRP A 306 -12.08 -21.33 25.04
N ARG A 307 -11.73 -21.00 26.31
CA ARG A 307 -10.43 -21.43 26.89
C ARG A 307 -10.32 -22.93 27.07
N GLU A 308 -11.43 -23.65 27.25
CA GLU A 308 -11.43 -25.11 27.26
C GLU A 308 -11.07 -25.72 25.90
N ARG A 309 -11.25 -24.95 24.82
CA ARG A 309 -10.90 -25.33 23.44
C ARG A 309 -9.55 -24.80 22.99
N ASP A 310 -8.70 -24.28 23.91
CA ASP A 310 -7.39 -23.72 23.59
C ASP A 310 -6.57 -24.65 22.66
N PRO A 311 -6.04 -24.15 21.51
CA PRO A 311 -5.26 -24.97 20.58
C PRO A 311 -4.09 -25.73 21.22
N LEU A 312 -3.45 -25.14 22.24
CA LEU A 312 -2.37 -25.79 22.98
C LEU A 312 -2.88 -26.97 23.80
N LEU A 313 -4.04 -26.83 24.44
CA LEU A 313 -4.66 -27.92 25.19
C LEU A 313 -5.12 -29.06 24.26
N ARG A 314 -5.69 -28.69 23.12
CA ARG A 314 -6.18 -29.64 22.12
C ARG A 314 -5.05 -30.52 21.58
N ILE A 315 -4.00 -29.91 21.01
CA ILE A 315 -2.90 -30.68 20.42
C ILE A 315 -2.15 -31.53 21.47
N ALA A 316 -1.94 -30.98 22.68
CA ALA A 316 -1.29 -31.73 23.76
C ALA A 316 -2.08 -32.96 24.18
N ALA A 317 -3.43 -32.85 24.29
CA ALA A 317 -4.28 -33.97 24.65
C ALA A 317 -4.27 -35.09 23.59
N GLU A 318 -4.38 -34.71 22.30
CA GLU A 318 -4.37 -35.70 21.19
C GLU A 318 -2.97 -36.36 21.08
N MET A 319 -1.87 -35.63 21.17
CA MET A 319 -0.53 -36.19 21.10
C MET A 319 -0.20 -37.12 22.28
N ARG A 320 -0.69 -36.80 23.50
CA ARG A 320 -0.61 -37.72 24.66
C ARG A 320 -1.39 -39.02 24.42
N GLN A 321 -2.61 -38.91 23.95
CA GLN A 321 -3.45 -40.10 23.67
C GLN A 321 -2.79 -41.00 22.62
N LEU A 322 -2.10 -40.44 21.64
CA LEU A 322 -1.34 -41.15 20.62
C LEU A 322 0.03 -41.64 21.10
N GLY A 323 0.45 -41.32 22.32
CA GLY A 323 1.78 -41.65 22.85
C GLY A 323 2.94 -40.96 22.14
N LEU A 324 2.69 -39.84 21.47
CA LEU A 324 3.70 -39.06 20.72
C LEU A 324 4.47 -38.08 21.61
N VAL A 325 3.95 -37.74 22.79
CA VAL A 325 4.58 -36.80 23.73
C VAL A 325 4.27 -37.20 25.17
N THR A 326 5.26 -36.98 26.07
CA THR A 326 5.06 -37.13 27.51
C THR A 326 4.81 -35.77 28.17
N ASP A 327 4.37 -35.77 29.43
CA ASP A 327 4.17 -34.53 30.19
C ASP A 327 5.50 -33.79 30.40
N GLU A 328 6.59 -34.49 30.63
CA GLU A 328 7.92 -33.90 30.76
C GLU A 328 8.38 -33.23 29.48
N GLN A 329 8.05 -33.78 28.31
CA GLN A 329 8.38 -33.16 27.02
C GLN A 329 7.54 -31.90 26.78
N LEU A 330 6.25 -31.92 27.13
CA LEU A 330 5.39 -30.74 27.05
C LEU A 330 5.87 -29.62 27.95
N ASP A 331 6.21 -29.94 29.21
CA ASP A 331 6.80 -28.96 30.16
C ASP A 331 8.13 -28.42 29.64
N SER A 332 8.98 -29.28 29.05
CA SER A 332 10.25 -28.88 28.44
C SER A 332 10.06 -27.88 27.31
N VAL A 333 9.16 -28.16 26.33
CA VAL A 333 8.90 -27.25 25.20
C VAL A 333 8.38 -25.90 25.69
N ARG A 334 7.46 -25.90 26.63
CA ARG A 334 6.97 -24.67 27.27
C ARG A 334 8.08 -23.88 27.94
N ALA A 335 8.92 -24.56 28.73
CA ALA A 335 10.04 -23.94 29.45
C ALA A 335 11.07 -23.34 28.47
N GLN A 336 11.38 -24.03 27.37
CA GLN A 336 12.28 -23.55 26.32
C GLN A 336 11.73 -22.27 25.66
N ALA A 337 10.44 -22.25 25.29
CA ALA A 337 9.80 -21.09 24.69
C ALA A 337 9.83 -19.86 25.64
N GLN A 338 9.50 -20.07 26.92
CA GLN A 338 9.59 -19.03 27.94
C GLN A 338 11.02 -18.54 28.16
N GLN A 339 12.01 -19.47 28.15
CA GLN A 339 13.41 -19.09 28.29
C GLN A 339 13.91 -18.28 27.10
N ALA A 340 13.51 -18.63 25.87
CA ALA A 340 13.84 -17.87 24.68
C ALA A 340 13.34 -16.42 24.79
N MET A 341 12.12 -16.23 25.30
CA MET A 341 11.58 -14.88 25.51
C MET A 341 12.29 -14.12 26.63
N ARG A 342 12.67 -14.79 27.73
CA ARG A 342 13.50 -14.15 28.76
C ARG A 342 14.86 -13.70 28.20
N THR A 343 15.49 -14.51 27.35
CA THR A 343 16.73 -14.16 26.66
C THR A 343 16.51 -12.93 25.78
N THR A 344 15.47 -12.94 24.92
CA THR A 344 15.10 -11.82 24.06
C THR A 344 14.90 -10.53 24.87
N VAL A 345 14.13 -10.59 25.95
CA VAL A 345 13.89 -9.42 26.83
C VAL A 345 15.21 -8.92 27.45
N GLY A 346 16.09 -9.83 27.90
CA GLY A 346 17.39 -9.48 28.47
C GLY A 346 18.33 -8.78 27.48
N GLU A 347 18.21 -9.06 26.18
CA GLU A 347 18.97 -8.37 25.13
C GLU A 347 18.43 -6.95 24.85
N LEU A 348 17.13 -6.74 24.97
CA LEU A 348 16.47 -5.49 24.60
C LEU A 348 16.31 -4.52 25.78
N LEU A 349 16.18 -5.02 27.00
CA LEU A 349 15.90 -4.23 28.20
C LEU A 349 17.06 -4.26 29.19
N GLU A 350 17.08 -3.26 30.09
CA GLU A 350 17.99 -3.16 31.23
C GLU A 350 17.24 -2.62 32.44
N PRO A 351 17.75 -2.77 33.68
CA PRO A 351 17.18 -2.11 34.84
C PRO A 351 17.14 -0.60 34.65
N ASP A 352 16.04 0.03 35.05
CA ASP A 352 15.90 1.49 34.99
C ASP A 352 16.71 2.11 36.15
N PRO A 353 17.73 2.93 35.89
CA PRO A 353 18.54 3.55 36.94
C PRO A 353 17.80 4.61 37.73
N GLU A 354 16.68 5.15 37.22
CA GLU A 354 15.90 6.21 37.86
C GLU A 354 14.73 5.66 38.67
N HIS A 355 14.31 4.40 38.41
CA HIS A 355 13.13 3.82 39.05
C HIS A 355 13.43 2.39 39.51
N ASP A 356 13.64 2.21 40.80
CA ASP A 356 13.92 0.91 41.40
C ASP A 356 12.85 -0.14 41.07
N GLY A 357 13.30 -1.32 40.69
CA GLY A 357 12.43 -2.45 40.31
C GLY A 357 11.77 -2.33 38.94
N LYS A 358 12.00 -1.26 38.17
CA LYS A 358 11.51 -1.12 36.79
C LYS A 358 12.57 -1.47 35.77
N ARG A 359 12.11 -1.75 34.55
CA ARG A 359 12.95 -1.99 33.35
C ARG A 359 12.77 -0.82 32.37
N ARG A 360 13.80 -0.57 31.58
CA ARG A 360 13.73 0.35 30.44
C ARG A 360 14.35 -0.29 29.22
N ILE A 361 14.01 0.22 28.04
CA ILE A 361 14.68 -0.14 26.79
C ILE A 361 16.13 0.36 26.83
N ARG A 362 17.07 -0.46 26.37
CA ARG A 362 18.48 -0.05 26.26
C ARG A 362 18.60 1.17 25.33
N PRO A 363 19.14 2.31 25.78
CA PRO A 363 19.16 3.55 24.98
C PRO A 363 19.84 3.42 23.62
N ALA A 364 20.84 2.56 23.51
CA ALA A 364 21.61 2.33 22.27
C ALA A 364 20.79 1.63 21.15
N LEU A 365 19.60 1.12 21.45
CA LEU A 365 18.78 0.37 20.51
C LEU A 365 17.71 1.25 19.82
N TRP A 366 17.52 2.48 20.28
CA TRP A 366 16.59 3.41 19.65
C TRP A 366 17.07 3.82 18.26
N PRO A 367 16.13 4.07 17.31
CA PRO A 367 16.47 4.73 16.05
C PRO A 367 17.08 6.13 16.30
N ASP A 368 17.85 6.62 15.33
CA ASP A 368 18.39 7.98 15.37
C ASP A 368 17.23 9.01 15.38
N PRO A 369 17.10 9.84 16.42
CA PRO A 369 16.02 10.83 16.51
C PRO A 369 16.22 12.02 15.56
N GLU A 370 17.41 12.22 15.02
CA GLU A 370 17.71 13.31 14.06
C GLU A 370 17.38 12.91 12.62
N PHE A 371 17.10 11.64 12.37
CA PHE A 371 16.71 11.17 11.05
C PHE A 371 15.37 11.75 10.62
N VAL A 372 15.35 12.53 9.55
CA VAL A 372 14.15 13.11 8.95
C VAL A 372 13.67 12.22 7.80
N ASP A 373 12.53 11.56 7.99
CA ASP A 373 11.91 10.72 6.97
C ASP A 373 10.86 11.53 6.21
N VAL A 374 11.05 11.64 4.90
CA VAL A 374 10.10 12.34 4.00
C VAL A 374 9.13 11.38 3.30
N GLY A 375 9.17 10.09 3.65
CA GLY A 375 8.29 9.06 3.12
C GLY A 375 8.68 8.51 1.74
N VAL A 376 9.67 9.11 1.07
CA VAL A 376 10.21 8.67 -0.22
C VAL A 376 11.72 8.49 -0.11
N ARG A 377 12.32 7.84 -1.10
CA ARG A 377 13.76 7.65 -1.17
C ARG A 377 14.46 8.97 -1.50
N GLY A 378 15.37 9.41 -0.65
CA GLY A 378 15.97 10.76 -0.75
C GLY A 378 17.06 10.89 -1.81
N ASP A 379 17.77 9.81 -2.11
CA ASP A 379 19.00 9.83 -2.92
C ASP A 379 18.81 9.58 -4.42
N ALA A 380 17.63 9.02 -4.81
CA ALA A 380 17.31 8.62 -6.19
C ALA A 380 18.48 7.88 -6.90
N SER A 381 19.21 7.05 -6.13
CA SER A 381 20.43 6.36 -6.62
C SER A 381 20.16 5.41 -7.78
N GLU A 382 18.91 4.96 -7.93
CA GLU A 382 18.44 4.18 -9.09
C GLU A 382 18.49 4.93 -10.43
N LEU A 383 18.65 6.26 -10.40
CA LEU A 383 18.80 7.12 -11.59
C LEU A 383 20.25 7.45 -11.93
N ALA A 384 21.25 6.93 -11.19
CA ALA A 384 22.65 7.31 -11.35
C ALA A 384 23.22 7.11 -12.79
N ASP A 385 22.76 6.07 -13.47
CA ASP A 385 23.19 5.75 -14.84
C ASP A 385 22.20 6.25 -15.90
N ALA A 386 21.25 7.11 -15.53
CA ALA A 386 20.23 7.60 -16.45
C ALA A 386 20.84 8.53 -17.51
N ARG A 387 20.46 8.30 -18.78
CA ARG A 387 20.74 9.26 -19.85
C ARG A 387 19.77 10.43 -19.76
N THR A 388 20.25 11.56 -19.34
CA THR A 388 19.46 12.79 -19.22
C THR A 388 19.53 13.65 -20.47
N LEU A 389 18.43 14.32 -20.80
CA LEU A 389 18.31 15.35 -21.82
C LEU A 389 17.22 16.33 -21.36
N ASP A 390 17.53 17.62 -21.27
CA ASP A 390 16.52 18.65 -21.10
C ASP A 390 16.33 19.43 -22.40
N PRO A 391 15.19 19.21 -23.11
CA PRO A 391 14.92 19.87 -24.39
C PRO A 391 14.91 21.42 -24.30
N VAL A 392 14.68 21.97 -23.11
CA VAL A 392 14.65 23.43 -22.90
C VAL A 392 16.07 24.02 -22.93
N THR A 393 17.04 23.34 -22.35
CA THR A 393 18.43 23.83 -22.24
C THR A 393 19.35 23.31 -23.35
N GLU A 394 19.08 22.10 -23.86
CA GLU A 394 19.95 21.44 -24.82
C GLU A 394 19.47 21.59 -26.28
N ALA A 395 18.23 22.06 -26.48
CA ALA A 395 17.64 22.35 -27.80
C ALA A 395 17.92 21.31 -28.90
N PRO A 396 17.55 20.04 -28.71
CA PRO A 396 17.73 19.00 -29.72
C PRO A 396 16.85 19.28 -30.95
N THR A 397 17.12 18.59 -32.06
CA THR A 397 16.17 18.61 -33.20
C THR A 397 14.85 18.04 -32.75
N MET A 398 13.75 18.76 -33.06
CA MET A 398 12.42 18.41 -32.62
C MET A 398 11.55 17.92 -33.81
N THR A 399 10.64 17.00 -33.53
CA THR A 399 9.63 16.48 -34.47
C THR A 399 8.23 16.73 -33.94
N PRO A 400 7.28 17.21 -34.77
CA PRO A 400 5.91 17.44 -34.33
C PRO A 400 5.24 16.17 -33.78
N SER A 401 4.60 16.30 -32.64
CA SER A 401 3.82 15.25 -31.97
C SER A 401 2.66 15.87 -31.22
N LYS A 402 1.50 15.17 -31.19
CA LYS A 402 0.48 15.52 -30.19
C LYS A 402 0.89 15.00 -28.82
N PHE A 403 0.50 15.70 -27.79
CA PHE A 403 0.78 15.26 -26.42
C PHE A 403 0.33 13.81 -26.15
N VAL A 404 -0.94 13.45 -26.51
CA VAL A 404 -1.45 12.08 -26.30
C VAL A 404 -0.72 11.01 -27.14
N ASP A 405 -0.23 11.37 -28.31
CA ASP A 405 0.57 10.44 -29.12
C ASP A 405 1.94 10.19 -28.50
N ALA A 406 2.55 11.19 -27.84
CA ALA A 406 3.78 11.04 -27.05
C ALA A 406 3.55 10.15 -25.82
N VAL A 407 2.41 10.31 -25.13
CA VAL A 407 1.98 9.44 -24.02
C VAL A 407 1.97 7.98 -24.46
N ALA A 408 1.27 7.68 -25.56
CA ALA A 408 1.21 6.32 -26.10
C ALA A 408 2.57 5.81 -26.60
N ALA A 409 3.36 6.67 -27.25
CA ALA A 409 4.64 6.30 -27.83
C ALA A 409 5.67 5.90 -26.78
N VAL A 410 5.84 6.70 -25.70
CA VAL A 410 6.79 6.36 -24.64
C VAL A 410 6.40 5.07 -23.91
N MET A 411 5.12 4.85 -23.66
CA MET A 411 4.66 3.61 -23.03
C MET A 411 4.88 2.39 -23.92
N ASN A 412 4.58 2.49 -25.23
CA ASN A 412 4.89 1.43 -26.19
C ASN A 412 6.39 1.10 -26.19
N ARG A 413 7.24 2.14 -26.20
CA ARG A 413 8.70 2.00 -26.20
C ARG A 413 9.20 1.34 -24.91
N ARG A 414 8.72 1.81 -23.73
CA ARG A 414 9.16 1.28 -22.44
C ARG A 414 8.69 -0.16 -22.21
N MET A 415 7.46 -0.50 -22.58
CA MET A 415 6.96 -1.88 -22.49
C MET A 415 7.68 -2.84 -23.45
N GLU A 416 8.21 -2.36 -24.55
CA GLU A 416 9.06 -3.15 -25.45
C GLU A 416 10.43 -3.47 -24.85
N GLN A 417 10.99 -2.50 -24.10
CA GLN A 417 12.32 -2.62 -23.50
C GLN A 417 12.32 -3.34 -22.15
N ASP A 418 11.24 -3.24 -21.38
CA ASP A 418 11.14 -3.79 -20.02
C ASP A 418 9.87 -4.64 -19.88
N GLU A 419 10.07 -5.95 -19.78
CA GLU A 419 8.98 -6.93 -19.63
C GLU A 419 8.28 -6.84 -18.27
N ARG A 420 8.88 -6.17 -17.29
CA ARG A 420 8.30 -5.96 -15.95
C ARG A 420 7.17 -4.94 -15.95
N ILE A 421 7.08 -4.07 -16.95
CA ILE A 421 6.05 -3.03 -17.01
C ILE A 421 4.71 -3.64 -17.38
N VAL A 422 3.71 -3.40 -16.51
CA VAL A 422 2.32 -3.84 -16.64
C VAL A 422 1.41 -2.63 -16.51
N VAL A 423 0.49 -2.44 -17.45
CA VAL A 423 -0.52 -1.37 -17.42
C VAL A 423 -1.85 -1.96 -16.97
N LEU A 424 -2.48 -1.35 -15.98
CA LEU A 424 -3.77 -1.80 -15.46
C LEU A 424 -4.71 -0.62 -15.16
N GLY A 425 -5.99 -0.86 -15.34
CA GLY A 425 -7.05 0.13 -15.13
C GLY A 425 -8.29 -0.23 -15.94
N GLU A 426 -9.32 0.59 -15.79
CA GLU A 426 -10.58 0.43 -16.51
C GLU A 426 -10.40 0.75 -17.98
N ASP A 427 -10.89 -0.11 -18.85
CA ASP A 427 -10.89 0.04 -20.32
C ASP A 427 -9.54 0.30 -20.99
N VAL A 428 -8.41 0.24 -20.28
CA VAL A 428 -7.06 0.47 -20.83
C VAL A 428 -6.74 -0.45 -22.02
N HIS A 429 -7.39 -1.59 -22.13
CA HIS A 429 -7.22 -2.61 -23.17
C HIS A 429 -8.24 -2.48 -24.33
N ARG A 430 -9.17 -1.52 -24.25
CA ARG A 430 -10.29 -1.33 -25.18
C ARG A 430 -10.24 0.06 -25.85
N LEU A 431 -11.31 0.43 -26.56
CA LEU A 431 -11.55 1.75 -27.13
C LEU A 431 -10.41 2.27 -28.03
N ALA A 432 -9.65 1.36 -28.66
CA ALA A 432 -8.52 1.69 -29.53
C ALA A 432 -7.42 2.54 -28.86
N GLY A 433 -7.31 2.47 -27.53
CA GLY A 433 -6.29 3.20 -26.75
C GLY A 433 -6.81 3.79 -25.44
N GLY A 434 -7.73 3.11 -24.78
CA GLY A 434 -8.38 3.61 -23.56
C GLY A 434 -9.36 4.76 -23.86
N THR A 435 -9.82 5.45 -22.84
CA THR A 435 -10.89 6.46 -22.96
C THR A 435 -10.50 7.68 -23.80
N ASN A 436 -9.20 8.00 -23.92
CA ASN A 436 -8.73 9.20 -24.63
C ASN A 436 -7.49 8.96 -25.52
N GLY A 437 -7.17 7.72 -25.83
CA GLY A 437 -6.06 7.40 -26.74
C GLY A 437 -4.69 7.20 -26.07
N ALA A 438 -4.58 7.37 -24.75
CA ALA A 438 -3.33 7.31 -24.01
C ALA A 438 -2.66 5.91 -23.99
N THR A 439 -3.43 4.84 -24.15
CA THR A 439 -2.95 3.45 -24.22
C THR A 439 -2.98 2.87 -25.65
N LYS A 440 -3.01 3.74 -26.66
CA LYS A 440 -3.09 3.35 -28.07
C LYS A 440 -1.97 2.40 -28.45
N GLY A 441 -2.36 1.25 -29.01
CA GLY A 441 -1.45 0.21 -29.51
C GLY A 441 -0.94 -0.76 -28.44
N LEU A 442 -1.05 -0.44 -27.14
CA LEU A 442 -0.47 -1.27 -26.07
C LEU A 442 -1.10 -2.66 -25.99
N ALA A 443 -2.43 -2.77 -25.95
CA ALA A 443 -3.12 -4.04 -25.82
C ALA A 443 -2.90 -4.98 -27.02
N ALA A 444 -2.73 -4.43 -28.22
CA ALA A 444 -2.43 -5.22 -29.42
C ALA A 444 -1.00 -5.79 -29.40
N ARG A 445 -0.05 -5.04 -28.85
CA ARG A 445 1.36 -5.45 -28.78
C ARG A 445 1.68 -6.30 -27.52
N PHE A 446 1.02 -6.01 -26.41
CA PHE A 446 1.31 -6.58 -25.10
C PHE A 446 0.04 -7.08 -24.38
N PRO A 447 -0.74 -8.01 -25.00
CA PRO A 447 -2.06 -8.38 -24.49
C PRO A 447 -2.06 -8.92 -23.06
N ASP A 448 -0.97 -9.59 -22.65
CA ASP A 448 -0.83 -10.18 -21.30
C ASP A 448 -0.32 -9.19 -20.24
N ARG A 449 -0.01 -7.96 -20.64
CA ARG A 449 0.53 -6.91 -19.77
C ARG A 449 -0.30 -5.62 -19.78
N VAL A 450 -1.42 -5.62 -20.51
CA VAL A 450 -2.39 -4.51 -20.50
C VAL A 450 -3.71 -5.06 -20.00
N LEU A 451 -3.96 -4.81 -18.73
CA LEU A 451 -4.99 -5.48 -17.94
C LEU A 451 -6.19 -4.57 -17.73
N GLY A 452 -7.26 -4.82 -18.49
CA GLY A 452 -8.54 -4.16 -18.25
C GLY A 452 -9.23 -4.75 -17.02
N THR A 453 -9.50 -3.91 -16.04
CA THR A 453 -10.08 -4.30 -14.76
C THR A 453 -11.60 -4.18 -14.75
N PRO A 454 -12.31 -4.88 -13.87
CA PRO A 454 -13.67 -4.47 -13.49
C PRO A 454 -13.66 -3.04 -12.92
N ILE A 455 -14.80 -2.40 -12.82
CA ILE A 455 -14.96 -1.18 -12.01
C ILE A 455 -14.84 -1.57 -10.54
N SER A 456 -13.64 -1.37 -9.99
CA SER A 456 -13.23 -1.85 -8.67
C SER A 456 -11.94 -1.12 -8.26
N GLU A 457 -12.03 0.18 -8.04
CA GLU A 457 -10.88 1.08 -7.88
C GLU A 457 -10.00 0.70 -6.69
N ASN A 458 -10.59 0.24 -5.56
CA ASN A 458 -9.81 -0.28 -4.45
C ASN A 458 -8.98 -1.51 -4.86
N ALA A 459 -9.63 -2.48 -5.52
CA ALA A 459 -8.96 -3.73 -5.87
C ALA A 459 -7.84 -3.52 -6.87
N PHE A 460 -8.05 -2.76 -7.95
CA PHE A 460 -7.01 -2.61 -8.97
C PHE A 460 -5.89 -1.67 -8.54
N ALA A 461 -6.17 -0.62 -7.76
CA ALA A 461 -5.13 0.24 -7.20
C ALA A 461 -4.22 -0.55 -6.26
N GLY A 462 -4.81 -1.25 -5.30
CA GLY A 462 -4.06 -2.07 -4.36
C GLY A 462 -3.37 -3.28 -4.99
N LEU A 463 -3.95 -3.88 -6.04
CA LEU A 463 -3.27 -4.89 -6.86
C LEU A 463 -1.99 -4.31 -7.46
N GLY A 464 -2.04 -3.09 -8.01
CA GLY A 464 -0.84 -2.38 -8.46
C GLY A 464 0.18 -2.20 -7.35
N GLY A 465 -0.26 -1.80 -6.14
CA GLY A 465 0.61 -1.71 -4.95
C GLY A 465 1.27 -3.04 -4.59
N GLY A 466 0.50 -4.13 -4.61
CA GLY A 466 1.01 -5.48 -4.35
C GLY A 466 2.01 -5.96 -5.40
N LEU A 467 1.78 -5.65 -6.69
CA LEU A 467 2.74 -5.91 -7.76
C LEU A 467 4.05 -5.16 -7.58
N ALA A 468 3.97 -3.89 -7.20
CA ALA A 468 5.15 -3.07 -6.95
C ALA A 468 5.95 -3.59 -5.75
N LEU A 469 5.27 -3.90 -4.64
CA LEU A 469 5.91 -4.42 -3.43
C LEU A 469 6.54 -5.80 -3.65
N ASP A 470 5.96 -6.63 -4.53
CA ASP A 470 6.52 -7.91 -4.96
C ASP A 470 7.90 -7.75 -5.63
N GLY A 471 8.13 -6.63 -6.30
CA GLY A 471 9.40 -6.24 -6.92
C GLY A 471 9.68 -6.89 -8.28
N ARG A 472 8.94 -7.89 -8.69
CA ARG A 472 9.09 -8.53 -10.02
C ARG A 472 8.53 -7.68 -11.16
N PHE A 473 7.60 -6.78 -10.86
CA PHE A 473 6.89 -5.98 -11.86
C PHE A 473 6.95 -4.48 -11.51
N ARG A 474 6.76 -3.64 -12.54
CA ARG A 474 6.64 -2.19 -12.46
C ARG A 474 5.26 -1.78 -12.99
N PRO A 475 4.22 -1.74 -12.15
CA PRO A 475 2.87 -1.43 -12.57
C PRO A 475 2.69 0.06 -12.91
N VAL A 476 1.90 0.30 -13.96
CA VAL A 476 1.33 1.60 -14.30
C VAL A 476 -0.17 1.49 -14.11
N VAL A 477 -0.68 2.13 -13.08
CA VAL A 477 -2.11 2.14 -12.72
C VAL A 477 -2.75 3.38 -13.31
N GLU A 478 -3.77 3.21 -14.16
CA GLU A 478 -4.52 4.32 -14.74
C GLU A 478 -5.86 4.52 -14.02
N PHE A 479 -6.08 5.71 -13.50
CA PHE A 479 -7.41 6.23 -13.18
C PHE A 479 -7.87 7.18 -14.26
N MET A 480 -9.09 6.99 -14.77
CA MET A 480 -9.62 7.84 -15.84
C MET A 480 -9.65 9.31 -15.44
N TYR A 481 -10.05 9.59 -14.19
CA TYR A 481 -10.09 10.94 -13.61
C TYR A 481 -9.66 10.88 -12.14
N PRO A 482 -9.06 11.97 -11.60
CA PRO A 482 -8.58 12.02 -10.21
C PRO A 482 -9.68 11.80 -9.17
N ASP A 483 -10.91 12.22 -9.47
CA ASP A 483 -12.06 12.06 -8.57
C ASP A 483 -12.35 10.60 -8.24
N PHE A 484 -12.06 9.66 -9.14
CA PHE A 484 -12.28 8.23 -8.94
C PHE A 484 -11.27 7.63 -7.94
N MET A 485 -10.14 8.28 -7.72
CA MET A 485 -9.18 7.87 -6.69
C MET A 485 -9.74 7.95 -5.27
N TRP A 486 -10.82 8.74 -5.03
CA TRP A 486 -11.48 8.76 -3.72
C TRP A 486 -12.10 7.41 -3.35
N VAL A 487 -12.58 6.64 -4.33
CA VAL A 487 -13.05 5.26 -4.10
C VAL A 487 -11.92 4.37 -3.61
N ALA A 488 -10.69 4.59 -4.09
CA ALA A 488 -9.49 3.85 -3.74
C ALA A 488 -8.60 4.58 -2.70
N ALA A 489 -9.13 5.55 -1.97
CA ALA A 489 -8.32 6.43 -1.10
C ALA A 489 -7.47 5.67 -0.08
N ASP A 490 -7.99 4.58 0.51
CA ASP A 490 -7.19 3.73 1.39
C ASP A 490 -5.96 3.16 0.67
N GLN A 491 -6.15 2.57 -0.50
CA GLN A 491 -5.07 1.95 -1.26
C GLN A 491 -4.05 2.99 -1.72
N VAL A 492 -4.49 4.15 -2.18
CA VAL A 492 -3.62 5.22 -2.66
C VAL A 492 -2.83 5.85 -1.50
N PHE A 493 -3.51 6.27 -0.42
CA PHE A 493 -2.88 7.10 0.61
C PHE A 493 -2.36 6.32 1.83
N ASN A 494 -3.05 5.25 2.25
CA ASN A 494 -2.60 4.45 3.41
C ASN A 494 -1.69 3.31 3.00
N GLN A 495 -1.98 2.63 1.90
CA GLN A 495 -1.24 1.43 1.51
C GLN A 495 -0.02 1.80 0.66
N ILE A 496 -0.21 2.27 -0.58
CA ILE A 496 0.89 2.56 -1.52
C ILE A 496 1.75 3.71 -0.99
N GLY A 497 1.15 4.85 -0.65
CA GLY A 497 1.90 6.05 -0.25
C GLY A 497 2.71 5.88 1.04
N LYS A 498 2.27 5.01 1.97
CA LYS A 498 2.97 4.79 3.25
C LYS A 498 3.82 3.53 3.29
N ALA A 499 3.66 2.59 2.33
CA ALA A 499 4.31 1.28 2.39
C ALA A 499 5.81 1.39 2.61
N ARG A 500 6.48 2.27 1.86
CA ARG A 500 7.92 2.42 1.95
C ARG A 500 8.38 2.90 3.32
N HIS A 501 7.76 3.94 3.86
CA HIS A 501 8.07 4.44 5.21
C HIS A 501 7.70 3.41 6.28
N MET A 502 6.48 2.90 6.24
CA MET A 502 5.90 2.02 7.24
C MET A 502 6.70 0.72 7.42
N PHE A 503 7.24 0.19 6.32
CA PHE A 503 8.09 -1.01 6.33
C PHE A 503 9.60 -0.69 6.39
N GLY A 504 9.99 0.47 6.93
CA GLY A 504 11.37 0.81 7.24
C GLY A 504 12.25 1.21 6.04
N GLY A 505 11.66 1.48 4.88
CA GLY A 505 12.38 1.86 3.65
C GLY A 505 13.22 0.70 3.05
N VAL A 506 12.97 -0.54 3.46
CA VAL A 506 13.74 -1.71 3.02
C VAL A 506 13.38 -2.07 1.58
N ASN A 507 12.09 -2.13 1.28
CA ASN A 507 11.61 -2.54 -0.04
C ASN A 507 11.22 -1.35 -0.93
N PRO A 508 11.54 -1.38 -2.23
CA PRO A 508 11.03 -0.42 -3.19
C PRO A 508 9.52 -0.59 -3.41
N VAL A 509 8.88 0.47 -3.91
CA VAL A 509 7.48 0.46 -4.35
C VAL A 509 7.41 1.12 -5.73
N PRO A 510 8.00 0.52 -6.78
CA PRO A 510 8.13 1.12 -8.10
C PRO A 510 6.80 1.09 -8.87
N LEU A 511 5.90 1.99 -8.54
CA LEU A 511 4.57 2.12 -9.13
C LEU A 511 4.40 3.49 -9.76
N VAL A 512 3.84 3.55 -10.96
CA VAL A 512 3.35 4.79 -11.57
C VAL A 512 1.83 4.78 -11.50
N LEU A 513 1.25 5.80 -10.87
CA LEU A 513 -0.16 6.10 -10.95
C LEU A 513 -0.34 7.27 -11.90
N ARG A 514 -1.14 7.11 -12.95
CA ARG A 514 -1.41 8.17 -13.90
C ARG A 514 -2.89 8.51 -13.93
N THR A 515 -3.20 9.80 -14.06
CA THR A 515 -4.56 10.31 -14.17
C THR A 515 -4.57 11.64 -14.89
N LYS A 516 -5.72 12.04 -15.43
CA LYS A 516 -5.86 13.30 -16.17
C LYS A 516 -6.90 14.23 -15.55
N VAL A 517 -6.48 15.44 -15.28
CA VAL A 517 -7.37 16.53 -14.89
C VAL A 517 -8.22 16.92 -16.10
N ALA A 518 -9.52 17.11 -15.90
CA ALA A 518 -10.47 17.40 -16.96
C ALA A 518 -11.18 18.77 -16.80
N LEU A 519 -10.59 19.69 -16.05
CA LEU A 519 -11.10 21.05 -15.86
C LEU A 519 -11.34 21.75 -17.21
N GLY A 520 -12.55 22.30 -17.41
CA GLY A 520 -12.96 22.92 -18.64
C GLY A 520 -13.64 22.00 -19.67
N SER A 521 -13.79 20.71 -19.37
CA SER A 521 -14.39 19.74 -20.29
C SER A 521 -15.89 19.55 -20.18
N GLY A 522 -16.56 20.15 -19.16
CA GLY A 522 -18.02 20.07 -18.97
C GLY A 522 -18.51 18.76 -18.33
N TYR A 523 -17.62 17.99 -17.68
CA TYR A 523 -18.01 16.73 -17.01
C TYR A 523 -18.67 16.93 -15.64
N GLY A 524 -18.57 18.13 -15.04
CA GLY A 524 -19.15 18.44 -13.73
C GLY A 524 -18.31 17.94 -12.54
N SER A 525 -18.85 18.16 -11.35
CA SER A 525 -18.11 18.14 -10.08
C SER A 525 -17.39 16.84 -9.73
N GLN A 526 -17.75 15.70 -10.30
CA GLN A 526 -17.18 14.38 -9.98
C GLN A 526 -16.09 13.93 -10.96
N HIS A 527 -15.55 14.84 -11.80
CA HIS A 527 -14.54 14.51 -12.82
C HIS A 527 -13.45 15.57 -12.96
N LEU A 528 -13.49 16.64 -12.16
CA LEU A 528 -12.74 17.86 -12.44
C LEU A 528 -11.76 18.24 -11.30
N MET A 529 -11.37 17.30 -10.45
CA MET A 529 -10.40 17.54 -9.39
C MET A 529 -8.99 17.71 -9.94
N ASP A 530 -8.24 18.67 -9.43
CA ASP A 530 -6.77 18.69 -9.51
C ASP A 530 -6.20 17.97 -8.27
N PRO A 531 -5.49 16.85 -8.43
CA PRO A 531 -5.04 16.04 -7.32
C PRO A 531 -3.75 16.56 -6.65
N ALA A 532 -3.06 17.54 -7.26
CA ALA A 532 -1.73 17.97 -6.83
C ALA A 532 -1.69 18.37 -5.35
N GLY A 533 -2.65 19.16 -4.88
CA GLY A 533 -2.70 19.63 -3.50
C GLY A 533 -2.90 18.50 -2.49
N ILE A 534 -3.77 17.54 -2.78
CA ILE A 534 -4.08 16.43 -1.88
C ILE A 534 -2.88 15.48 -1.78
N PHE A 535 -2.27 15.13 -2.91
CA PHE A 535 -1.08 14.28 -2.92
C PHE A 535 0.12 14.96 -2.26
N ALA A 536 0.30 16.27 -2.43
CA ALA A 536 1.37 17.01 -1.77
C ALA A 536 1.24 17.06 -0.24
N THR A 537 0.01 16.90 0.29
CA THR A 537 -0.21 16.80 1.76
C THR A 537 -0.02 15.38 2.29
N SER A 538 0.00 14.37 1.42
CA SER A 538 0.18 12.96 1.79
C SER A 538 1.63 12.54 1.49
N PRO A 539 2.50 12.37 2.48
CA PRO A 539 3.88 11.96 2.24
C PRO A 539 3.95 10.55 1.60
N GLY A 540 5.01 10.31 0.85
CA GLY A 540 5.29 9.00 0.25
C GLY A 540 5.07 8.91 -1.25
N TRP A 541 4.56 9.95 -1.89
CA TRP A 541 4.43 10.05 -3.34
C TRP A 541 5.44 11.02 -3.95
N ARG A 542 6.08 10.63 -5.05
CA ARG A 542 6.64 11.56 -6.02
C ARG A 542 5.51 12.06 -6.91
N ILE A 543 5.57 13.33 -7.33
CA ILE A 543 4.50 13.94 -8.12
C ILE A 543 5.11 14.67 -9.28
N CYS A 544 4.76 14.30 -10.51
CA CYS A 544 5.15 15.06 -11.71
C CYS A 544 3.95 15.50 -12.54
N ALA A 545 4.07 16.68 -13.15
CA ALA A 545 3.00 17.34 -13.88
C ALA A 545 3.55 17.98 -15.18
N PRO A 546 3.77 17.19 -16.25
CA PRO A 546 4.32 17.65 -17.51
C PRO A 546 3.42 18.66 -18.21
N SER A 547 3.98 19.74 -18.73
CA SER A 547 3.25 20.74 -19.51
C SER A 547 3.41 20.57 -21.03
N THR A 548 4.42 19.80 -21.49
CA THR A 548 4.72 19.56 -22.90
C THR A 548 4.85 18.06 -23.21
N ALA A 549 4.73 17.68 -24.48
CA ALA A 549 4.92 16.31 -24.94
C ALA A 549 6.37 15.81 -24.68
N ALA A 550 7.36 16.67 -24.89
CA ALA A 550 8.75 16.35 -24.57
C ALA A 550 8.98 16.11 -23.08
N ASP A 551 8.42 16.97 -22.21
CA ASP A 551 8.49 16.74 -20.76
C ASP A 551 7.82 15.43 -20.36
N TYR A 552 6.67 15.11 -20.96
CA TYR A 552 5.98 13.86 -20.66
C TYR A 552 6.85 12.64 -20.92
N VAL A 553 7.53 12.58 -22.09
CA VAL A 553 8.44 11.48 -22.42
C VAL A 553 9.53 11.33 -21.36
N GLY A 554 10.24 12.42 -21.06
CA GLY A 554 11.35 12.37 -20.12
C GLY A 554 10.92 12.09 -18.67
N LEU A 555 9.82 12.70 -18.21
CA LEU A 555 9.27 12.46 -16.85
C LEU A 555 8.73 11.05 -16.69
N MET A 556 8.04 10.50 -17.71
CA MET A 556 7.54 9.12 -17.65
C MET A 556 8.68 8.10 -17.62
N ASN A 557 9.75 8.32 -18.39
CA ASN A 557 10.95 7.49 -18.33
C ASN A 557 11.59 7.56 -16.93
N THR A 558 11.66 8.74 -16.32
CA THR A 558 12.17 8.90 -14.95
C THR A 558 11.25 8.21 -13.94
N ALA A 559 9.93 8.42 -14.03
CA ALA A 559 8.95 7.80 -13.14
C ALA A 559 9.01 6.26 -13.16
N LEU A 560 9.18 5.67 -14.35
CA LEU A 560 9.31 4.22 -14.52
C LEU A 560 10.65 3.67 -14.01
N ALA A 561 11.67 4.50 -13.85
CA ALA A 561 12.97 4.10 -13.31
C ALA A 561 13.04 4.22 -11.77
N LEU A 562 12.25 5.11 -11.17
CA LEU A 562 12.23 5.33 -9.72
C LEU A 562 11.72 4.10 -8.94
N ASP A 563 12.23 3.94 -7.76
CA ASP A 563 11.82 2.92 -6.79
C ASP A 563 10.77 3.43 -5.77
N ASP A 564 10.38 4.69 -5.86
CA ASP A 564 9.27 5.28 -5.13
C ASP A 564 7.98 5.26 -5.97
N PRO A 565 6.78 5.31 -5.36
CA PRO A 565 5.55 5.50 -6.11
C PRO A 565 5.48 6.92 -6.70
N VAL A 566 5.10 7.03 -7.96
CA VAL A 566 5.03 8.30 -8.70
C VAL A 566 3.62 8.55 -9.20
N LEU A 567 3.05 9.71 -8.86
CA LEU A 567 1.86 10.24 -9.50
C LEU A 567 2.26 11.05 -10.74
N VAL A 568 1.76 10.68 -11.90
CA VAL A 568 1.87 11.45 -13.14
C VAL A 568 0.51 12.11 -13.42
N ILE A 569 0.47 13.44 -13.30
CA ILE A 569 -0.73 14.23 -13.55
C ILE A 569 -0.74 14.65 -15.03
N GLU A 570 -1.81 14.36 -15.71
CA GLU A 570 -2.07 14.74 -17.10
C GLU A 570 -3.22 15.73 -17.16
N HIS A 571 -3.46 16.36 -18.33
CA HIS A 571 -4.57 17.27 -18.52
C HIS A 571 -5.22 17.09 -19.89
N VAL A 572 -6.56 17.06 -19.95
CA VAL A 572 -7.31 16.85 -21.22
C VAL A 572 -7.00 17.93 -22.25
N ASP A 573 -6.81 19.20 -21.84
CA ASP A 573 -6.48 20.30 -22.75
C ASP A 573 -5.13 20.10 -23.45
N LEU A 574 -4.20 19.38 -22.81
CA LEU A 574 -2.92 19.05 -23.42
C LEU A 574 -3.00 17.94 -24.45
N TYR A 575 -3.93 16.99 -24.30
CA TYR A 575 -4.00 15.78 -25.12
C TYR A 575 -4.07 16.06 -26.63
N GLY A 576 -4.93 17.02 -27.03
CA GLY A 576 -5.09 17.43 -28.42
C GLY A 576 -4.08 18.48 -28.90
N ARG A 577 -3.25 19.03 -27.99
CA ARG A 577 -2.33 20.09 -28.30
C ARG A 577 -1.25 19.62 -29.31
N ALA A 578 -1.03 20.44 -30.32
CA ALA A 578 0.12 20.29 -31.20
C ALA A 578 1.38 20.70 -30.40
N ASP A 579 2.36 19.83 -30.39
CA ASP A 579 3.60 19.97 -29.63
C ASP A 579 4.75 19.30 -30.39
N GLU A 580 5.90 19.15 -29.77
CA GLU A 580 7.09 18.57 -30.36
C GLU A 580 7.79 17.65 -29.35
N ILE A 581 8.50 16.65 -29.86
CA ILE A 581 9.37 15.75 -29.08
C ILE A 581 10.75 15.67 -29.76
N PRO A 582 11.83 15.31 -29.04
CA PRO A 582 13.14 15.05 -29.64
C PRO A 582 13.06 14.00 -30.76
N ASP A 583 13.64 14.32 -31.91
CA ASP A 583 13.54 13.50 -33.12
C ASP A 583 14.18 12.13 -32.93
N GLY A 584 13.39 11.08 -33.15
CA GLY A 584 13.83 9.68 -33.04
C GLY A 584 14.22 9.24 -31.63
N ASP A 585 14.02 10.06 -30.59
CA ASP A 585 14.44 9.78 -29.23
C ASP A 585 13.25 9.75 -28.25
N LEU A 586 12.96 8.54 -27.72
CA LEU A 586 11.99 8.30 -26.67
C LEU A 586 12.63 7.72 -25.38
N ASP A 587 13.96 7.66 -25.32
CA ASP A 587 14.68 6.93 -24.28
C ASP A 587 15.38 7.84 -23.25
N TYR A 588 15.30 9.17 -23.40
CA TYR A 588 15.88 10.12 -22.45
C TYR A 588 15.04 10.27 -21.17
N GLN A 589 15.70 10.66 -20.11
CA GLN A 589 15.06 11.11 -18.86
C GLN A 589 15.29 12.63 -18.70
N LEU A 590 14.32 13.33 -18.10
CA LEU A 590 14.60 14.70 -17.65
C LEU A 590 15.50 14.67 -16.41
N PRO A 591 16.35 15.69 -16.20
CA PRO A 591 17.08 15.83 -14.96
C PRO A 591 16.13 15.80 -13.76
N PHE A 592 16.39 14.86 -12.85
CA PHE A 592 15.50 14.63 -11.71
C PHE A 592 15.46 15.85 -10.77
N GLY A 593 14.26 16.24 -10.34
CA GLY A 593 14.06 17.34 -9.43
C GLY A 593 14.38 18.72 -10.01
N LYS A 594 14.39 18.87 -11.36
CA LYS A 594 14.63 20.14 -12.03
C LYS A 594 13.38 20.71 -12.68
N ALA A 595 13.11 21.99 -12.37
CA ALA A 595 12.09 22.78 -13.04
C ALA A 595 12.60 23.29 -14.39
N ALA A 596 11.70 23.69 -15.29
CA ALA A 596 12.07 24.36 -16.54
C ALA A 596 11.80 25.86 -16.45
N LEU A 597 12.79 26.67 -16.83
CA LEU A 597 12.59 28.08 -17.07
C LEU A 597 12.11 28.27 -18.51
N ARG A 598 10.80 28.39 -18.70
CA ARG A 598 10.17 28.50 -20.02
C ARG A 598 10.35 29.88 -20.67
N ARG A 599 10.58 30.88 -19.85
CA ARG A 599 10.85 32.23 -20.25
C ARG A 599 11.72 32.91 -19.18
N GLU A 600 12.70 33.69 -19.62
CA GLU A 600 13.51 34.53 -18.76
C GLU A 600 12.97 35.96 -18.74
N GLY A 601 13.04 36.62 -17.57
CA GLY A 601 12.66 38.01 -17.39
C GLY A 601 13.17 38.55 -16.04
N ALA A 602 12.97 39.84 -15.77
CA ALA A 602 13.58 40.53 -14.63
C ALA A 602 12.57 41.08 -13.59
N ASP A 603 11.30 41.30 -13.98
CA ASP A 603 10.34 42.02 -13.14
C ASP A 603 9.57 41.12 -12.17
N ALA A 604 9.27 39.87 -12.54
CA ALA A 604 8.47 38.98 -11.72
C ALA A 604 8.82 37.51 -11.95
N THR A 605 8.55 36.68 -10.94
CA THR A 605 8.59 35.22 -11.02
C THR A 605 7.16 34.67 -11.09
N ILE A 606 6.80 34.04 -12.19
CA ILE A 606 5.54 33.31 -12.36
C ILE A 606 5.81 31.82 -12.26
N ILE A 607 5.14 31.14 -11.33
CA ILE A 607 5.34 29.71 -11.07
C ILE A 607 4.05 28.95 -11.41
N SER A 608 4.18 27.90 -12.19
CA SER A 608 3.03 27.10 -12.61
C SER A 608 3.43 25.64 -12.91
N TYR A 609 2.45 24.85 -13.28
CA TYR A 609 2.59 23.46 -13.73
C TYR A 609 1.46 23.07 -14.68
N LEU A 610 1.62 21.95 -15.38
CA LEU A 610 0.61 21.35 -16.25
C LEU A 610 0.12 22.35 -17.34
N SER A 611 -1.17 22.35 -17.66
CA SER A 611 -1.74 23.22 -18.71
C SER A 611 -1.62 24.71 -18.44
N MET A 612 -1.57 25.12 -17.15
CA MET A 612 -1.50 26.53 -16.78
C MET A 612 -0.17 27.21 -17.15
N VAL A 613 0.90 26.46 -17.38
CA VAL A 613 2.16 27.01 -17.92
C VAL A 613 1.92 27.73 -19.25
N HIS A 614 1.10 27.18 -20.14
CA HIS A 614 0.77 27.80 -21.42
C HIS A 614 -0.07 29.08 -21.26
N HIS A 615 -1.01 29.09 -20.31
CA HIS A 615 -1.78 30.28 -19.98
C HIS A 615 -0.91 31.38 -19.38
N CYS A 616 0.13 31.02 -18.61
CA CYS A 616 1.12 31.98 -18.10
C CYS A 616 1.92 32.62 -19.25
N LEU A 617 2.42 31.82 -20.19
CA LEU A 617 3.17 32.33 -21.35
C LEU A 617 2.32 33.28 -22.20
N GLU A 618 1.07 32.90 -22.52
CA GLU A 618 0.12 33.74 -23.24
C GLU A 618 -0.19 35.06 -22.50
N ALA A 619 -0.39 35.00 -21.17
CA ALA A 619 -0.65 36.21 -20.37
C ALA A 619 0.56 37.14 -20.29
N VAL A 620 1.76 36.61 -20.20
CA VAL A 620 3.00 37.41 -20.26
C VAL A 620 3.14 38.09 -21.61
N ASP A 621 2.87 37.40 -22.72
CA ASP A 621 2.86 37.99 -24.07
C ASP A 621 1.82 39.11 -24.22
N GLN A 622 0.58 38.88 -23.70
CA GLN A 622 -0.47 39.90 -23.77
C GLN A 622 -0.18 41.15 -22.93
N THR A 623 0.42 40.98 -21.76
CA THR A 623 0.69 42.08 -20.83
C THR A 623 2.03 42.73 -21.06
N GLY A 624 2.96 42.10 -21.79
CA GLY A 624 4.32 42.53 -21.98
C GLY A 624 5.11 42.65 -20.66
N LEU A 625 4.77 41.82 -19.65
CA LEU A 625 5.57 41.72 -18.40
C LEU A 625 6.90 41.03 -18.70
N ASP A 626 7.99 41.57 -18.23
CA ASP A 626 9.30 40.93 -18.30
C ASP A 626 9.47 39.96 -17.11
N ALA A 627 9.00 38.71 -17.28
CA ALA A 627 8.88 37.73 -16.19
C ALA A 627 9.60 36.41 -16.46
N ASP A 628 10.21 35.86 -15.42
CA ASP A 628 10.55 34.47 -15.39
C ASP A 628 9.25 33.62 -15.34
N VAL A 629 9.11 32.65 -16.23
CA VAL A 629 8.03 31.66 -16.17
C VAL A 629 8.62 30.29 -15.85
N ILE A 630 8.39 29.83 -14.62
CA ILE A 630 8.90 28.56 -14.11
C ILE A 630 7.81 27.49 -14.23
N ASP A 631 8.09 26.44 -14.95
CA ASP A 631 7.33 25.20 -15.00
C ASP A 631 7.95 24.20 -14.00
N LEU A 632 7.22 23.88 -12.95
CA LEU A 632 7.75 23.11 -11.83
C LEU A 632 8.13 21.67 -12.19
N ARG A 633 7.43 21.02 -13.12
CA ARG A 633 7.60 19.62 -13.49
C ARG A 633 7.41 18.63 -12.34
N TRP A 634 8.09 18.87 -11.20
CA TRP A 634 8.02 18.08 -9.96
C TRP A 634 7.35 18.88 -8.85
N LEU A 635 6.38 18.26 -8.16
CA LEU A 635 5.55 18.95 -7.17
C LEU A 635 5.71 18.40 -5.75
N ASP A 636 6.29 17.22 -5.56
CA ASP A 636 6.50 16.68 -4.22
C ASP A 636 7.62 17.40 -3.47
N ARG A 637 7.52 17.41 -2.14
CA ARG A 637 8.42 18.16 -1.26
C ARG A 637 9.90 17.77 -1.39
N ALA A 638 10.16 16.51 -1.74
CA ALA A 638 11.51 15.97 -1.84
C ALA A 638 12.16 16.25 -3.20
N SER A 639 11.36 16.52 -4.25
CA SER A 639 11.84 16.69 -5.63
C SER A 639 11.69 18.14 -6.14
N LEU A 640 11.08 19.04 -5.37
CA LEU A 640 10.85 20.43 -5.81
C LEU A 640 12.17 21.19 -5.99
N ASP A 641 12.36 21.83 -7.14
CA ASP A 641 13.57 22.61 -7.50
C ASP A 641 13.64 23.98 -6.78
N TRP A 642 14.04 23.93 -5.54
CA TRP A 642 14.24 25.13 -4.72
C TRP A 642 15.39 26.01 -5.21
N GLU A 643 16.34 25.47 -5.97
CA GLU A 643 17.45 26.23 -6.52
C GLU A 643 16.94 27.24 -7.58
N THR A 644 16.17 26.74 -8.56
CA THR A 644 15.57 27.56 -9.62
C THR A 644 14.58 28.57 -9.04
N ILE A 645 13.69 28.15 -8.12
CA ILE A 645 12.74 29.07 -7.47
C ILE A 645 13.47 30.16 -6.73
N ARG A 646 14.48 29.83 -5.92
CA ARG A 646 15.25 30.78 -5.13
C ARG A 646 16.01 31.78 -6.02
N ALA A 647 16.64 31.31 -7.08
CA ALA A 647 17.39 32.16 -8.01
C ALA A 647 16.47 33.19 -8.66
N SER A 648 15.31 32.78 -9.14
CA SER A 648 14.32 33.65 -9.77
C SER A 648 13.74 34.66 -8.79
N VAL A 649 13.26 34.21 -7.61
CA VAL A 649 12.67 35.11 -6.59
C VAL A 649 13.66 36.15 -6.10
N LYS A 650 14.94 35.81 -5.92
CA LYS A 650 15.98 36.77 -5.54
C LYS A 650 16.28 37.82 -6.62
N LYS A 651 16.05 37.46 -7.88
CA LYS A 651 16.24 38.38 -9.03
C LYS A 651 15.05 39.32 -9.16
N THR A 652 13.83 38.84 -8.98
CA THR A 652 12.61 39.55 -9.37
C THR A 652 11.84 40.17 -8.21
N ASN A 653 12.02 39.70 -6.99
CA ASN A 653 11.39 40.15 -5.74
C ASN A 653 9.84 40.10 -5.70
N ALA A 654 9.18 39.66 -6.77
CA ALA A 654 7.73 39.58 -6.93
C ALA A 654 7.33 38.20 -7.44
N VAL A 655 6.36 37.55 -6.80
CA VAL A 655 5.98 36.19 -7.11
C VAL A 655 4.46 36.04 -7.36
N LEU A 656 4.12 35.39 -8.47
CA LEU A 656 2.76 34.96 -8.84
C LEU A 656 2.75 33.44 -9.01
N ILE A 657 1.96 32.72 -8.20
CA ILE A 657 1.72 31.29 -8.38
C ILE A 657 0.39 31.11 -9.12
N VAL A 658 0.42 30.31 -10.19
CA VAL A 658 -0.74 30.10 -11.06
C VAL A 658 -1.09 28.62 -11.12
N GLU A 659 -2.34 28.33 -10.80
CA GLU A 659 -2.89 26.97 -10.83
C GLU A 659 -4.39 27.02 -11.22
N GLN A 660 -4.93 25.92 -11.74
CA GLN A 660 -6.31 25.88 -12.22
C GLN A 660 -7.30 25.41 -11.17
N GLY A 661 -6.85 24.62 -10.20
CA GLY A 661 -7.67 24.03 -9.17
C GLY A 661 -8.32 25.02 -8.21
N ALA A 662 -9.28 24.54 -7.42
CA ALA A 662 -9.99 25.34 -6.43
C ALA A 662 -9.04 25.89 -5.34
N ARG A 663 -9.27 27.13 -4.94
CA ARG A 663 -8.37 27.90 -4.05
C ARG A 663 -8.06 27.20 -2.71
N GLY A 664 -9.06 26.59 -2.10
CA GLY A 664 -8.91 26.02 -0.74
C GLY A 664 -8.14 24.72 -0.70
N THR A 665 -8.02 23.98 -1.80
CA THR A 665 -7.39 22.64 -1.86
C THR A 665 -6.17 22.63 -2.77
N SER A 666 -5.70 23.78 -3.23
CA SER A 666 -4.67 23.87 -4.25
C SER A 666 -3.25 23.74 -3.67
N TYR A 667 -2.36 23.23 -4.51
CA TYR A 667 -0.94 23.05 -4.24
C TYR A 667 -0.22 24.39 -3.93
N GLY A 668 -0.59 25.45 -4.65
CA GLY A 668 0.05 26.76 -4.53
C GLY A 668 -0.16 27.43 -3.18
N GLY A 669 -1.13 27.01 -2.38
CA GLY A 669 -1.29 27.49 -1.01
C GLY A 669 -0.12 27.10 -0.12
N TRP A 670 0.30 25.83 -0.19
CA TRP A 670 1.48 25.34 0.49
C TRP A 670 2.78 25.98 -0.07
N LEU A 671 2.90 26.08 -1.40
CA LEU A 671 4.07 26.66 -2.04
C LEU A 671 4.25 28.13 -1.67
N ALA A 672 3.16 28.90 -1.60
CA ALA A 672 3.18 30.30 -1.19
C ALA A 672 3.71 30.46 0.25
N ASP A 673 3.24 29.61 1.19
CA ASP A 673 3.74 29.58 2.58
C ASP A 673 5.23 29.27 2.63
N GLU A 674 5.70 28.28 1.90
CA GLU A 674 7.11 27.90 1.88
C GLU A 674 8.01 28.97 1.25
N ILE A 675 7.56 29.62 0.17
CA ILE A 675 8.30 30.76 -0.42
C ILE A 675 8.36 31.91 0.59
N GLN A 676 7.22 32.26 1.21
CA GLN A 676 7.17 33.31 2.21
C GLN A 676 8.12 33.01 3.39
N ARG A 677 8.16 31.79 3.89
CA ARG A 677 9.02 31.39 5.01
C ARG A 677 10.50 31.39 4.67
N ARG A 678 10.87 30.95 3.43
CA ARG A 678 12.26 30.74 3.03
C ARG A 678 12.90 31.99 2.42
N LEU A 679 12.09 32.86 1.82
CA LEU A 679 12.53 33.94 0.96
C LEU A 679 11.92 35.32 1.32
N PHE A 680 11.38 35.47 2.53
CA PHE A 680 10.70 36.67 3.02
C PHE A 680 11.53 37.94 2.77
N ASP A 681 12.83 37.92 3.10
CA ASP A 681 13.73 39.06 2.97
C ASP A 681 13.97 39.51 1.52
N TRP A 682 13.49 38.75 0.55
CA TRP A 682 13.62 39.01 -0.89
C TRP A 682 12.29 39.39 -1.56
N LEU A 683 11.20 39.50 -0.78
CA LEU A 683 9.88 39.79 -1.30
C LEU A 683 9.50 41.24 -1.05
N ASP A 684 9.20 41.98 -2.11
CA ASP A 684 8.72 43.37 -2.02
C ASP A 684 7.22 43.45 -1.72
N GLN A 685 6.50 42.34 -1.91
CA GLN A 685 5.06 42.21 -1.65
C GLN A 685 4.69 40.75 -1.31
N PRO A 686 3.50 40.51 -0.76
CA PRO A 686 3.02 39.14 -0.51
C PRO A 686 2.99 38.32 -1.79
N VAL A 687 3.29 37.00 -1.69
CA VAL A 687 3.14 36.08 -2.81
C VAL A 687 1.68 36.09 -3.29
N GLN A 688 1.47 36.43 -4.56
CA GLN A 688 0.17 36.47 -5.21
C GLN A 688 -0.21 35.08 -5.74
N ARG A 689 -1.53 34.80 -5.82
CA ARG A 689 -2.00 33.53 -6.36
C ARG A 689 -3.17 33.75 -7.32
N VAL A 690 -3.12 33.07 -8.46
CA VAL A 690 -4.25 32.87 -9.38
C VAL A 690 -4.71 31.42 -9.25
N THR A 691 -5.98 31.22 -8.96
CA THR A 691 -6.59 29.89 -8.77
C THR A 691 -7.96 29.88 -9.41
N GLY A 692 -8.58 28.69 -9.51
CA GLY A 692 -10.02 28.59 -9.68
C GLY A 692 -10.79 29.16 -8.49
N SER A 693 -12.12 29.06 -8.54
CA SER A 693 -13.02 29.51 -7.48
C SER A 693 -13.00 28.57 -6.27
N GLU A 694 -13.74 28.93 -5.22
CA GLU A 694 -13.90 28.09 -4.02
C GLU A 694 -14.79 26.86 -4.26
N ALA A 695 -15.62 26.86 -5.29
CA ALA A 695 -16.57 25.79 -5.59
C ALA A 695 -16.05 24.85 -6.66
N SER A 696 -16.47 23.58 -6.56
CA SER A 696 -16.26 22.59 -7.62
C SER A 696 -16.95 23.03 -8.91
N PRO A 697 -16.32 22.88 -10.10
CA PRO A 697 -16.92 23.29 -11.35
C PRO A 697 -18.23 22.56 -11.66
N SER A 698 -19.17 23.28 -12.29
CA SER A 698 -20.48 22.77 -12.68
C SER A 698 -20.48 22.28 -14.13
N ILE A 699 -21.50 21.48 -14.51
CA ILE A 699 -21.69 21.04 -15.90
C ILE A 699 -22.08 22.19 -16.86
N SER A 700 -22.63 23.27 -16.34
CA SER A 700 -22.97 24.46 -17.17
C SER A 700 -21.69 25.12 -17.67
N LYS A 701 -21.57 25.25 -18.98
CA LYS A 701 -20.41 25.90 -19.62
C LYS A 701 -20.10 27.30 -19.04
N VAL A 702 -21.11 28.06 -18.67
CA VAL A 702 -20.95 29.41 -18.11
C VAL A 702 -20.45 29.33 -16.65
N LEU A 703 -21.02 28.42 -15.84
CA LEU A 703 -20.65 28.26 -14.46
C LEU A 703 -19.26 27.59 -14.33
N GLU A 704 -18.98 26.61 -15.17
CA GLU A 704 -17.64 25.99 -15.21
C GLU A 704 -16.58 27.04 -15.56
N ARG A 705 -16.81 27.85 -16.61
CA ARG A 705 -15.88 28.90 -17.01
C ARG A 705 -15.61 29.92 -15.88
N SER A 706 -16.59 30.22 -15.06
CA SER A 706 -16.41 31.11 -13.90
C SER A 706 -15.73 30.47 -12.73
N ALA A 707 -15.60 29.13 -12.72
CA ALA A 707 -15.00 28.38 -11.62
C ALA A 707 -13.53 27.98 -11.86
N ILE A 708 -13.01 28.13 -13.08
CA ILE A 708 -11.64 27.74 -13.45
C ILE A 708 -10.81 28.95 -13.85
N ALA A 709 -9.50 28.92 -13.54
CA ALA A 709 -8.56 29.90 -14.02
C ALA A 709 -8.15 29.60 -15.48
N ARG A 710 -7.99 30.63 -16.28
CA ARG A 710 -7.45 30.63 -17.65
C ARG A 710 -6.58 31.87 -17.87
N THR A 711 -6.19 32.16 -19.10
CA THR A 711 -5.32 33.27 -19.47
C THR A 711 -5.84 34.63 -18.94
N GLU A 712 -7.15 34.85 -18.97
CA GLU A 712 -7.74 36.13 -18.51
C GLU A 712 -7.54 36.35 -16.99
N GLU A 713 -7.68 35.31 -16.19
CA GLU A 713 -7.44 35.39 -14.75
C GLU A 713 -5.95 35.57 -14.46
N VAL A 714 -5.06 34.99 -15.29
CA VAL A 714 -3.61 35.19 -15.17
C VAL A 714 -3.24 36.63 -15.52
N VAL A 715 -3.82 37.20 -16.59
CA VAL A 715 -3.65 38.63 -16.96
C VAL A 715 -4.07 39.53 -15.80
N ALA A 716 -5.23 39.29 -15.21
CA ALA A 716 -5.70 40.05 -14.05
C ALA A 716 -4.75 39.91 -12.84
N GLY A 717 -4.21 38.71 -12.61
CA GLY A 717 -3.20 38.45 -11.57
C GLY A 717 -1.91 39.20 -11.81
N ILE A 718 -1.42 39.29 -13.05
CA ILE A 718 -0.26 40.06 -13.46
C ILE A 718 -0.50 41.56 -13.24
N GLU A 719 -1.66 42.07 -13.59
CA GLU A 719 -2.00 43.49 -13.38
C GLU A 719 -2.04 43.85 -11.89
N ALA A 720 -2.64 42.95 -11.06
CA ALA A 720 -2.63 43.12 -9.60
C ALA A 720 -1.21 43.08 -9.01
N LEU A 721 -0.34 42.19 -9.51
CA LEU A 721 1.06 42.11 -9.12
C LEU A 721 1.80 43.44 -9.44
N ARG A 722 1.64 43.97 -10.64
CA ARG A 722 2.20 45.26 -11.07
C ARG A 722 1.74 46.44 -10.21
N ALA A 723 0.46 46.46 -9.86
CA ALA A 723 -0.06 47.53 -8.98
C ALA A 723 0.62 47.53 -7.59
N GLY A 724 0.98 46.35 -7.07
CA GLY A 724 1.78 46.20 -5.86
C GLY A 724 3.23 46.70 -6.02
N MET A 725 3.85 46.50 -7.18
CA MET A 725 5.21 46.94 -7.48
C MET A 725 5.33 48.47 -7.67
N GLY A 726 4.24 49.14 -8.09
CA GLY A 726 4.22 50.59 -8.30
C GLY A 726 3.89 51.44 -7.06
N GLY A 727 3.69 50.81 -5.92
CA GLY A 727 3.29 51.44 -4.64
C GLY A 727 4.43 51.63 -3.64
N VAL A 728 5.70 51.45 -4.02
CA VAL A 728 6.88 51.67 -3.16
C VAL A 728 7.59 52.97 -3.55
#